data_bf076c296eac09977b042298f98f2fc2
#
_entry.id   bf076c296eac09977b042298f98f2fc2
#
_cell.length_a   1.000
_cell.length_b   1.000
_cell.length_c   1.000
_cell.angle_alpha   90.00
_cell.angle_beta   90.00
_cell.angle_gamma   90.00
#
_symmetry.space_group_name_H-M   'P 1'
#
loop_
_entity.id
_entity.type
_entity.pdbx_description
1 polymer ?
#
loop_
_entity_poly.entity_id
_entity_poly.type
_entity_poly.pdbx_seq_one_letter_code
_entity_poly.pdbx_strand_id
1 'polypeptide(L)'
;MLAGLTVGVYLQHKWVEHREKEKAPPPAPRDVTKMTNGITFSKGEGTQKIFTVEAGKATDFKDKGASLLEDVKITIFGKTGARHDTIHTQSCQYQQEGGSIACSGEVQIELESAADAERAAKNPAGAPPQIVHAETRGVTFNRVTGTAQTDQPVKFVFPNGSGNAVGVEYHSEEGALRLLRDVHLSLVPPKSEAPSKKALKTGARDPVRVTGKSLDFDRESRLMHLQGPVEAETSQARLTAGELTLTLDAAFRAEKIVATDQVNGKNPELSSLQKGEPASLSAQTLTAHLSPEGWLMRLEGIGNAQGSRRSGKELDEFTSESATLNLRPKVSQPKELNLNGNAMLKTRANSGGAERVLHTNALRVEFAEDARAKSSKPKRAETLSAGSIEWTDPEAQSTGPAQASSSAVARTKLQADKLEMEFGPQGKAKQLNASGNVRTERDAAGSPLQTASAQNGFAQILPTGGWSQMDLQGDVKLKEGDHSGQADHAVFVRTTQTAVLTGKAVARDATTETQAPRITFNQITGDIRAEGGVRSTDFSARASAIQLAPVPVNITSDSMLANSKAGRALYTGHARMWQGDSVMEANSIELLRESKVLNAVGNVRAVFPQTPGQPGTQTMTVQAPVKKPNLWHVTAGTLNYRDAESRARLEKNVVAQSADQTMRAPVVDLYFTRSAAANPTAISGPAGANPTAGAQQISRAAGTGGVVVEEGDRKATAERGEYIAADGEFVMTGGNPTIYDASEGTTTGRQLTFFLADDTIIVDSENGPRTLTKHRVDK
;
A
#
# COMPACT_ATOMS: atom_id res chain seq x y z
N MET A 1 -43.00 53.67 -94.47
CA MET A 1 -42.59 53.29 -93.06
C MET A 1 -41.19 52.67 -92.93
N LEU A 2 -40.66 52.01 -93.94
CA LEU A 2 -39.34 51.34 -93.79
C LEU A 2 -38.14 52.31 -93.86
N ALA A 3 -38.20 53.45 -94.51
CA ALA A 3 -37.10 54.43 -94.61
C ALA A 3 -36.84 55.23 -93.31
N GLY A 4 -37.85 55.35 -92.43
CA GLY A 4 -37.69 56.02 -91.12
C GLY A 4 -36.94 55.17 -90.05
N LEU A 5 -37.11 53.87 -90.12
CA LEU A 5 -36.52 52.95 -89.20
C LEU A 5 -35.00 52.80 -89.44
N THR A 6 -34.57 52.79 -90.70
CA THR A 6 -33.15 52.68 -91.05
C THR A 6 -32.34 53.95 -90.72
N VAL A 7 -32.97 55.13 -90.83
CA VAL A 7 -32.32 56.38 -90.43
C VAL A 7 -32.24 56.49 -88.89
N GLY A 8 -33.27 56.02 -88.18
CA GLY A 8 -33.25 56.00 -86.72
C GLY A 8 -32.14 55.05 -86.13
N VAL A 9 -31.99 53.86 -86.69
CA VAL A 9 -30.96 52.88 -86.28
C VAL A 9 -29.57 53.38 -86.65
N TYR A 10 -29.43 54.06 -87.82
CA TYR A 10 -28.19 54.66 -88.23
C TYR A 10 -27.77 55.87 -87.38
N LEU A 11 -28.69 56.72 -87.00
CA LEU A 11 -28.42 57.83 -86.07
C LEU A 11 -28.17 57.34 -84.65
N GLN A 12 -28.82 56.29 -84.21
CA GLN A 12 -28.57 55.69 -82.89
C GLN A 12 -27.20 55.02 -82.87
N HIS A 13 -26.80 54.35 -83.93
CA HIS A 13 -25.46 53.70 -84.05
C HIS A 13 -24.35 54.77 -84.12
N LYS A 14 -24.56 55.85 -84.84
CA LYS A 14 -23.61 56.98 -84.90
C LYS A 14 -23.55 57.72 -83.55
N TRP A 15 -24.64 57.77 -82.79
CA TRP A 15 -24.69 58.44 -81.48
C TRP A 15 -24.00 57.63 -80.40
N VAL A 16 -24.09 56.29 -80.50
CA VAL A 16 -23.37 55.38 -79.63
C VAL A 16 -21.88 55.41 -79.97
N GLU A 17 -21.46 55.38 -81.29
CA GLU A 17 -20.02 55.51 -81.67
C GLU A 17 -19.43 56.88 -81.29
N HIS A 18 -20.23 57.95 -81.28
CA HIS A 18 -19.79 59.31 -80.84
C HIS A 18 -19.64 59.39 -79.33
N ARG A 19 -20.46 58.68 -78.57
CA ARG A 19 -20.33 58.60 -77.09
C ARG A 19 -19.18 57.73 -76.61
N GLU A 20 -18.74 56.74 -77.41
CA GLU A 20 -17.58 56.00 -77.12
C GLU A 20 -16.23 56.70 -77.48
N LYS A 21 -16.29 57.68 -78.36
CA LYS A 21 -15.08 58.43 -78.79
C LYS A 21 -14.76 59.70 -77.99
N GLU A 22 -15.65 60.10 -77.04
CA GLU A 22 -15.43 61.29 -76.25
C GLU A 22 -15.36 61.08 -74.73
N LYS A 23 -14.90 60.04 -74.31
CA LYS A 23 -14.31 60.00 -72.96
C LYS A 23 -12.78 60.10 -73.10
N ALA A 24 -12.35 61.37 -73.31
CA ALA A 24 -10.95 61.64 -72.99
C ALA A 24 -10.71 61.15 -71.56
N PRO A 25 -9.61 60.41 -71.37
CA PRO A 25 -9.28 60.04 -70.01
C PRO A 25 -9.25 61.27 -69.16
N PRO A 26 -9.89 61.28 -67.96
CA PRO A 26 -9.87 62.42 -67.09
C PRO A 26 -8.43 62.93 -66.95
N PRO A 27 -8.25 64.28 -67.02
CA PRO A 27 -6.91 64.85 -66.97
C PRO A 27 -6.17 64.26 -65.74
N ALA A 28 -4.99 63.79 -65.95
CA ALA A 28 -4.15 63.24 -64.87
C ALA A 28 -4.09 64.33 -63.75
N PRO A 29 -4.28 63.96 -62.48
CA PRO A 29 -4.11 64.89 -61.38
C PRO A 29 -2.74 65.58 -61.52
N ARG A 30 -2.67 66.88 -61.19
CA ARG A 30 -1.48 67.73 -61.42
C ARG A 30 -0.17 67.17 -60.79
N ASP A 31 -0.27 66.25 -59.84
CA ASP A 31 0.87 65.65 -59.11
C ASP A 31 1.32 64.33 -59.67
N VAL A 32 0.70 63.79 -60.73
CA VAL A 32 1.08 62.51 -61.35
C VAL A 32 2.17 62.71 -62.39
N THR A 33 3.29 61.96 -62.30
CA THR A 33 4.40 61.99 -63.26
C THR A 33 4.22 60.98 -64.36
N LYS A 34 3.74 59.76 -64.00
CA LYS A 34 3.61 58.59 -64.88
C LYS A 34 2.50 57.68 -64.45
N MET A 35 1.72 57.19 -65.38
CA MET A 35 0.77 56.08 -65.17
C MET A 35 1.20 54.91 -66.07
N THR A 36 1.29 53.71 -65.48
CA THR A 36 1.68 52.50 -66.19
C THR A 36 0.66 51.42 -65.90
N ASN A 37 0.16 50.74 -66.92
CA ASN A 37 -0.72 49.61 -66.81
C ASN A 37 0.14 48.33 -66.89
N GLY A 38 0.00 47.46 -65.87
CA GLY A 38 0.71 46.24 -65.77
C GLY A 38 2.20 46.44 -65.39
N ILE A 39 2.49 46.38 -64.09
CA ILE A 39 3.88 46.38 -63.57
C ILE A 39 4.20 45.05 -62.95
N THR A 40 5.34 44.49 -63.26
CA THR A 40 5.89 43.32 -62.57
C THR A 40 7.34 43.57 -62.21
N PHE A 41 7.71 43.39 -60.97
CA PHE A 41 9.08 43.37 -60.55
C PHE A 41 9.36 42.15 -59.63
N SER A 42 10.54 41.55 -59.78
CA SER A 42 10.95 40.37 -59.04
C SER A 42 12.31 40.56 -58.37
N LYS A 43 12.51 39.96 -57.20
CA LYS A 43 13.79 39.81 -56.56
C LYS A 43 14.18 38.36 -56.66
N GLY A 44 15.39 38.07 -57.03
CA GLY A 44 15.96 36.72 -57.06
C GLY A 44 17.38 36.72 -56.55
N GLU A 45 17.86 35.55 -56.16
CA GLU A 45 19.24 35.28 -55.79
C GLU A 45 19.75 34.10 -56.64
N GLY A 46 20.76 34.34 -57.46
CA GLY A 46 21.21 33.37 -58.49
C GLY A 46 20.09 33.09 -59.53
N THR A 47 19.71 31.82 -59.67
CA THR A 47 18.63 31.37 -60.56
C THR A 47 17.25 31.30 -59.86
N GLN A 48 17.17 31.58 -58.59
CA GLN A 48 15.96 31.39 -57.78
C GLN A 48 15.25 32.74 -57.55
N LYS A 49 13.91 32.75 -57.79
CA LYS A 49 13.07 33.89 -57.43
C LYS A 49 12.76 33.83 -55.95
N ILE A 50 12.86 34.97 -55.25
CA ILE A 50 12.50 35.10 -53.83
C ILE A 50 11.05 35.63 -53.72
N PHE A 51 10.71 36.69 -54.47
CA PHE A 51 9.36 37.16 -54.57
C PHE A 51 9.15 37.89 -55.90
N THR A 52 7.86 38.03 -56.28
CA THR A 52 7.41 38.83 -57.42
C THR A 52 6.27 39.74 -56.95
N VAL A 53 6.27 41.01 -57.35
CA VAL A 53 5.20 41.94 -57.14
C VAL A 53 4.62 42.29 -58.52
N GLU A 54 3.33 42.09 -58.68
CA GLU A 54 2.52 42.41 -59.85
C GLU A 54 1.48 43.45 -59.45
N ALA A 55 1.30 44.48 -60.26
CA ALA A 55 0.25 45.46 -60.09
C ALA A 55 -0.45 45.74 -61.42
N GLY A 56 -1.79 45.78 -61.39
CA GLY A 56 -2.63 46.11 -62.57
C GLY A 56 -2.40 47.52 -63.06
N LYS A 57 -2.12 48.44 -62.15
CA LYS A 57 -1.84 49.84 -62.48
C LYS A 57 -0.85 50.42 -61.47
N ALA A 58 0.04 51.28 -61.94
CA ALA A 58 0.91 52.09 -61.11
C ALA A 58 0.84 53.56 -61.48
N THR A 59 0.77 54.41 -60.49
CA THR A 59 0.71 55.89 -60.62
C THR A 59 1.89 56.47 -59.82
N ASP A 60 2.82 57.12 -60.52
CA ASP A 60 3.97 57.76 -59.91
C ASP A 60 3.69 59.23 -59.62
N PHE A 61 4.03 59.72 -58.42
CA PHE A 61 3.80 61.10 -57.98
C PHE A 61 5.12 61.94 -58.01
N LYS A 62 4.97 63.24 -58.32
CA LYS A 62 6.13 64.16 -58.51
C LYS A 62 6.99 64.40 -57.28
N ASP A 63 6.36 64.44 -56.11
CA ASP A 63 7.00 65.06 -54.94
C ASP A 63 7.38 64.11 -53.82
N LYS A 64 7.20 62.78 -53.96
CA LYS A 64 7.38 61.83 -52.83
C LYS A 64 8.19 60.58 -53.09
N GLY A 65 8.73 60.35 -54.29
CA GLY A 65 9.37 59.09 -54.63
C GLY A 65 8.45 57.86 -54.35
N ALA A 66 7.17 58.09 -54.28
CA ALA A 66 6.17 57.09 -53.95
C ALA A 66 5.28 56.83 -55.17
N SER A 67 4.95 55.57 -55.42
CA SER A 67 4.02 55.09 -56.44
C SER A 67 2.81 54.48 -55.82
N LEU A 68 1.61 54.81 -56.28
CA LEU A 68 0.37 54.10 -55.94
C LEU A 68 0.24 52.89 -56.86
N LEU A 69 0.19 51.71 -56.27
CA LEU A 69 -0.05 50.44 -56.96
C LEU A 69 -1.52 50.05 -56.74
N GLU A 70 -2.24 49.72 -57.81
CA GLU A 70 -3.62 49.26 -57.79
C GLU A 70 -3.67 47.82 -58.31
N ASP A 71 -4.55 46.99 -57.75
CA ASP A 71 -4.72 45.57 -58.00
C ASP A 71 -3.37 44.83 -57.86
N VAL A 72 -2.93 44.75 -56.58
CA VAL A 72 -1.58 44.30 -56.23
C VAL A 72 -1.61 42.82 -55.82
N LYS A 73 -0.73 42.04 -56.45
CA LYS A 73 -0.42 40.67 -56.11
C LYS A 73 1.05 40.53 -55.80
N ILE A 74 1.39 40.06 -54.57
CA ILE A 74 2.76 39.74 -54.19
C ILE A 74 2.86 38.24 -54.08
N THR A 75 3.74 37.59 -54.82
CA THR A 75 4.04 36.15 -54.76
C THR A 75 5.38 35.96 -54.12
N ILE A 76 5.43 35.21 -53.02
CA ILE A 76 6.65 34.88 -52.27
C ILE A 76 6.98 33.38 -52.50
N PHE A 77 8.18 33.11 -52.97
CA PHE A 77 8.63 31.75 -53.32
C PHE A 77 9.38 31.10 -52.17
N GLY A 78 9.18 29.79 -51.93
CA GLY A 78 9.99 29.02 -51.01
C GLY A 78 11.38 28.72 -51.50
N LYS A 79 12.27 28.24 -50.64
CA LYS A 79 13.67 27.90 -50.94
C LYS A 79 13.84 26.94 -52.13
N THR A 80 12.91 26.03 -52.37
CA THR A 80 12.90 25.08 -53.49
C THR A 80 12.19 25.60 -54.73
N GLY A 81 11.54 26.76 -54.65
CA GLY A 81 10.72 27.35 -55.72
C GLY A 81 9.35 26.68 -55.89
N ALA A 82 9.05 25.59 -55.17
CA ALA A 82 7.76 24.92 -55.29
C ALA A 82 6.62 25.59 -54.48
N ARG A 83 6.96 26.24 -53.36
CA ARG A 83 6.00 26.94 -52.48
C ARG A 83 5.72 28.34 -53.03
N HIS A 84 4.43 28.72 -53.07
CA HIS A 84 4.00 30.04 -53.51
C HIS A 84 3.04 30.63 -52.48
N ASP A 85 3.53 31.56 -51.64
CA ASP A 85 2.66 32.34 -50.77
C ASP A 85 2.18 33.61 -51.52
N THR A 86 0.90 33.92 -51.45
CA THR A 86 0.34 35.07 -52.19
C THR A 86 -0.28 36.11 -51.26
N ILE A 87 -0.08 37.38 -51.57
CA ILE A 87 -0.69 38.50 -50.90
C ILE A 87 -1.47 39.31 -51.95
N HIS A 88 -2.77 39.45 -51.79
CA HIS A 88 -3.67 40.16 -52.64
C HIS A 88 -4.27 41.35 -51.94
N THR A 89 -4.30 42.53 -52.63
CA THR A 89 -4.93 43.74 -52.10
C THR A 89 -5.26 44.70 -53.23
N GLN A 90 -6.26 45.57 -53.00
CA GLN A 90 -6.73 46.52 -54.00
C GLN A 90 -5.76 47.68 -54.26
N SER A 91 -5.05 48.19 -53.23
CA SER A 91 -4.14 49.30 -53.40
C SER A 91 -3.02 49.33 -52.38
N CYS A 92 -1.81 49.64 -52.80
CA CYS A 92 -0.64 49.84 -51.96
C CYS A 92 0.16 51.04 -52.38
N GLN A 93 0.80 51.68 -51.43
CA GLN A 93 1.76 52.76 -51.67
C GLN A 93 3.18 52.12 -51.65
N TYR A 94 3.88 52.24 -52.76
CA TYR A 94 5.27 51.77 -52.88
C TYR A 94 6.22 52.96 -52.71
N GLN A 95 7.15 52.86 -51.75
CA GLN A 95 8.27 53.81 -51.57
C GLN A 95 9.52 53.25 -52.19
N GLN A 96 10.08 53.95 -53.18
CA GLN A 96 11.29 53.49 -53.89
C GLN A 96 12.52 53.48 -52.97
N GLU A 97 12.66 54.56 -52.15
CA GLU A 97 13.67 54.56 -51.07
C GLU A 97 13.24 53.60 -49.94
N GLY A 98 14.05 52.62 -49.62
CA GLY A 98 13.77 51.62 -48.58
C GLY A 98 12.98 50.40 -49.04
N GLY A 99 12.34 50.41 -50.24
CA GLY A 99 11.65 49.24 -50.80
C GLY A 99 10.41 48.79 -50.05
N SER A 100 9.71 49.71 -49.37
CA SER A 100 8.49 49.44 -48.57
C SER A 100 7.25 49.53 -49.44
N ILE A 101 6.34 48.57 -49.32
CA ILE A 101 5.02 48.51 -49.93
C ILE A 101 3.99 48.49 -48.79
N ALA A 102 3.29 49.63 -48.61
CA ALA A 102 2.28 49.80 -47.55
C ALA A 102 0.87 49.73 -48.15
N CYS A 103 0.11 48.71 -47.74
CA CYS A 103 -1.23 48.42 -48.23
C CYS A 103 -2.26 48.76 -47.12
N SER A 104 -2.96 49.89 -47.28
CA SER A 104 -3.90 50.39 -46.21
C SER A 104 -5.27 49.73 -46.23
N GLY A 105 -5.65 49.06 -47.31
CA GLY A 105 -6.95 48.39 -47.47
C GLY A 105 -7.00 46.97 -46.88
N GLU A 106 -8.04 46.26 -47.31
CA GLU A 106 -8.12 44.82 -47.04
C GLU A 106 -7.02 44.05 -47.78
N VAL A 107 -6.41 43.09 -47.08
CA VAL A 107 -5.34 42.27 -47.60
C VAL A 107 -5.72 40.81 -47.38
N GLN A 108 -5.73 40.05 -48.45
CA GLN A 108 -5.89 38.57 -48.44
C GLN A 108 -4.57 37.91 -48.60
N ILE A 109 -4.25 36.94 -47.76
CA ILE A 109 -2.98 36.24 -47.75
C ILE A 109 -3.28 34.75 -47.87
N GLU A 110 -2.58 34.09 -48.76
CA GLU A 110 -2.62 32.62 -48.93
C GLU A 110 -1.22 32.05 -48.71
N LEU A 111 -1.10 31.13 -47.76
CA LEU A 111 0.17 30.51 -47.41
C LEU A 111 0.10 29.03 -47.71
N GLU A 112 1.03 28.55 -48.52
CA GLU A 112 1.17 27.12 -48.86
C GLU A 112 2.11 26.39 -47.92
N SER A 113 1.84 25.09 -47.65
CA SER A 113 2.79 24.20 -47.00
C SER A 113 3.91 23.80 -47.97
N ALA A 114 5.17 23.95 -47.56
CA ALA A 114 6.30 23.56 -48.39
C ALA A 114 6.24 22.07 -48.82
N ALA A 115 5.92 21.18 -47.87
CA ALA A 115 5.79 19.74 -48.14
C ALA A 115 4.66 19.41 -49.11
N ASP A 116 3.54 20.13 -49.02
CA ASP A 116 2.39 19.91 -49.91
C ASP A 116 2.65 20.48 -51.31
N ALA A 117 3.28 21.63 -51.38
CA ALA A 117 3.68 22.23 -52.63
C ALA A 117 4.68 21.35 -53.39
N GLU A 118 5.69 20.79 -52.73
CA GLU A 118 6.64 19.84 -53.33
C GLU A 118 5.95 18.53 -53.76
N ARG A 119 5.02 18.01 -52.96
CA ARG A 119 4.21 16.86 -53.33
C ARG A 119 3.37 17.13 -54.57
N ALA A 120 2.69 18.26 -54.60
CA ALA A 120 1.85 18.66 -55.73
C ALA A 120 2.72 18.90 -57.01
N ALA A 121 3.92 19.46 -56.86
CA ALA A 121 4.85 19.62 -57.97
C ALA A 121 5.35 18.27 -58.55
N LYS A 122 5.55 17.27 -57.69
CA LYS A 122 5.94 15.91 -58.11
C LYS A 122 4.77 15.07 -58.65
N ASN A 123 3.54 15.37 -58.24
CA ASN A 123 2.34 14.65 -58.66
C ASN A 123 1.17 15.64 -58.89
N PRO A 124 1.12 16.33 -60.05
CA PRO A 124 0.09 17.33 -60.36
C PRO A 124 -1.35 16.81 -60.39
N ALA A 125 -1.53 15.49 -60.55
CA ALA A 125 -2.84 14.85 -60.52
C ALA A 125 -3.27 14.45 -59.09
N GLY A 126 -2.43 14.72 -58.10
CA GLY A 126 -2.70 14.41 -56.67
C GLY A 126 -3.60 15.44 -55.99
N ALA A 127 -3.75 15.29 -54.64
CA ALA A 127 -4.48 16.27 -53.86
C ALA A 127 -3.82 17.66 -53.93
N PRO A 128 -4.59 18.75 -54.03
CA PRO A 128 -4.04 20.10 -54.04
C PRO A 128 -3.30 20.41 -52.72
N PRO A 129 -2.35 21.37 -52.73
CA PRO A 129 -1.67 21.77 -51.50
C PRO A 129 -2.67 22.36 -50.51
N GLN A 130 -2.40 22.16 -49.22
CA GLN A 130 -3.21 22.75 -48.15
C GLN A 130 -2.82 24.23 -48.00
N ILE A 131 -3.82 25.11 -48.05
CA ILE A 131 -3.61 26.54 -48.00
C ILE A 131 -4.17 27.10 -46.69
N VAL A 132 -3.41 27.98 -46.06
CA VAL A 132 -3.88 28.85 -44.96
C VAL A 132 -4.33 30.18 -45.56
N HIS A 133 -5.58 30.50 -45.39
CA HIS A 133 -6.13 31.80 -45.85
C HIS A 133 -6.12 32.76 -44.65
N ALA A 134 -5.58 33.95 -44.81
CA ALA A 134 -5.61 35.00 -43.82
C ALA A 134 -6.17 36.33 -44.39
N GLU A 135 -6.93 37.04 -43.60
CA GLU A 135 -7.51 38.31 -43.93
C GLU A 135 -7.11 39.34 -42.86
N THR A 136 -6.61 40.48 -43.31
CA THR A 136 -6.20 41.60 -42.45
C THR A 136 -6.29 42.93 -43.14
N ARG A 137 -5.77 43.98 -42.54
CA ARG A 137 -5.66 45.32 -43.09
C ARG A 137 -4.31 45.96 -42.79
N GLY A 138 -3.93 46.98 -43.51
CA GLY A 138 -2.76 47.80 -43.16
C GLY A 138 -1.41 47.03 -43.19
N VAL A 139 -1.24 46.14 -44.15
CA VAL A 139 0.02 45.36 -44.28
C VAL A 139 1.10 46.20 -44.89
N THR A 140 2.27 46.20 -44.25
CA THR A 140 3.51 46.74 -44.84
C THR A 140 4.42 45.61 -45.22
N PHE A 141 4.77 45.46 -46.50
CA PHE A 141 5.75 44.54 -47.03
C PHE A 141 7.06 45.24 -47.31
N ASN A 142 8.15 44.81 -46.80
CA ASN A 142 9.48 45.31 -47.09
C ASN A 142 10.20 44.34 -48.04
N ARG A 143 10.44 44.83 -49.28
CA ARG A 143 11.07 43.97 -50.31
C ARG A 143 12.56 43.71 -50.10
N VAL A 144 13.24 44.51 -49.24
CA VAL A 144 14.65 44.33 -48.94
C VAL A 144 14.88 43.20 -47.98
N THR A 145 14.08 43.21 -46.90
CA THR A 145 14.14 42.20 -45.82
C THR A 145 13.23 40.99 -46.08
N GLY A 146 12.28 41.07 -47.01
CA GLY A 146 11.29 40.05 -47.25
C GLY A 146 10.27 39.88 -46.10
N THR A 147 10.06 40.95 -45.29
CA THR A 147 9.15 40.90 -44.16
C THR A 147 7.83 41.56 -44.50
N ALA A 148 6.72 40.92 -44.05
CA ALA A 148 5.38 41.54 -44.09
C ALA A 148 4.86 41.68 -42.67
N GLN A 149 4.32 42.86 -42.31
CA GLN A 149 3.83 43.11 -40.95
C GLN A 149 2.57 43.99 -40.95
N THR A 150 1.73 43.76 -39.93
CA THR A 150 0.61 44.64 -39.60
C THR A 150 0.30 44.60 -38.10
N ASP A 151 -0.19 45.68 -37.54
CA ASP A 151 -0.69 45.77 -36.15
C ASP A 151 -2.21 45.59 -36.07
N GLN A 152 -2.89 45.39 -37.20
CA GLN A 152 -4.33 45.28 -37.32
C GLN A 152 -4.82 43.86 -36.93
N PRO A 153 -6.10 43.67 -36.60
CA PRO A 153 -6.68 42.37 -36.42
C PRO A 153 -6.51 41.50 -37.66
N VAL A 154 -6.09 40.25 -37.45
CA VAL A 154 -5.94 39.21 -38.48
C VAL A 154 -6.91 38.06 -38.18
N LYS A 155 -7.62 37.58 -39.20
CA LYS A 155 -8.40 36.35 -39.18
C LYS A 155 -7.76 35.35 -40.13
N PHE A 156 -7.68 34.11 -39.72
CA PHE A 156 -7.08 33.07 -40.58
C PHE A 156 -7.88 31.77 -40.47
N VAL A 157 -7.88 31.03 -41.56
CA VAL A 157 -8.51 29.70 -41.69
C VAL A 157 -7.49 28.75 -42.31
N PHE A 158 -7.34 27.60 -41.71
CA PHE A 158 -6.48 26.53 -42.17
C PHE A 158 -7.26 25.21 -42.20
N PRO A 159 -6.75 24.14 -42.85
CA PRO A 159 -7.53 22.91 -43.11
C PRO A 159 -8.19 22.28 -41.86
N ASN A 160 -7.54 22.38 -40.70
CA ASN A 160 -7.99 21.78 -39.46
C ASN A 160 -8.37 22.83 -38.38
N GLY A 161 -8.73 24.07 -38.80
CA GLY A 161 -9.09 25.06 -37.82
C GLY A 161 -9.18 26.47 -38.33
N SER A 162 -9.38 27.40 -37.43
CA SER A 162 -9.40 28.85 -37.68
C SER A 162 -8.84 29.57 -36.47
N GLY A 163 -8.50 30.84 -36.66
CA GLY A 163 -8.08 31.68 -35.56
C GLY A 163 -8.19 33.16 -35.87
N ASN A 164 -7.93 33.96 -34.82
CA ASN A 164 -7.74 35.38 -34.94
C ASN A 164 -6.63 35.84 -33.98
N ALA A 165 -6.06 36.99 -34.30
CA ALA A 165 -5.03 37.64 -33.48
C ALA A 165 -5.02 39.13 -33.76
N VAL A 166 -4.23 39.89 -33.04
CA VAL A 166 -3.95 41.30 -33.33
C VAL A 166 -2.46 41.46 -33.62
N GLY A 167 -2.19 41.89 -34.85
CA GLY A 167 -0.82 42.03 -35.37
C GLY A 167 -0.24 40.68 -35.86
N VAL A 168 0.43 40.75 -37.01
CA VAL A 168 1.16 39.65 -37.60
C VAL A 168 2.47 40.15 -38.21
N GLU A 169 3.51 39.35 -38.07
CA GLU A 169 4.78 39.51 -38.68
C GLU A 169 5.14 38.21 -39.43
N TYR A 170 5.53 38.34 -40.69
CA TYR A 170 5.89 37.22 -41.56
C TYR A 170 7.26 37.41 -42.13
N HIS A 171 8.14 36.43 -42.00
CA HIS A 171 9.49 36.38 -42.54
C HIS A 171 9.56 35.41 -43.72
N SER A 172 9.67 35.93 -44.92
CA SER A 172 9.58 35.15 -46.17
C SER A 172 10.73 34.12 -46.32
N GLU A 173 11.93 34.48 -45.91
CA GLU A 173 13.13 33.62 -46.03
C GLU A 173 13.04 32.41 -45.10
N GLU A 174 12.54 32.60 -43.89
CA GLU A 174 12.42 31.56 -42.86
C GLU A 174 11.10 30.80 -42.95
N GLY A 175 10.09 31.37 -43.64
CA GLY A 175 8.73 30.85 -43.65
C GLY A 175 8.04 30.96 -42.27
N ALA A 176 8.58 31.80 -41.39
CA ALA A 176 8.10 32.00 -40.04
C ALA A 176 6.97 33.00 -39.96
N LEU A 177 5.93 32.69 -39.21
CA LEU A 177 4.78 33.57 -38.94
C LEU A 177 4.68 33.83 -37.44
N ARG A 178 4.65 35.11 -37.06
CA ARG A 178 4.45 35.53 -35.68
C ARG A 178 3.15 36.29 -35.55
N LEU A 179 2.26 35.83 -34.66
CA LEU A 179 1.05 36.54 -34.19
C LEU A 179 1.42 37.28 -32.91
N LEU A 180 1.18 38.59 -32.87
CA LEU A 180 1.80 39.43 -31.84
C LEU A 180 1.00 39.53 -30.56
N ARG A 181 -0.34 39.51 -30.61
CA ARG A 181 -1.21 39.69 -29.44
C ARG A 181 -2.57 39.01 -29.62
N ASP A 182 -3.17 38.67 -28.46
CA ASP A 182 -4.58 38.22 -28.37
C ASP A 182 -4.90 37.06 -29.31
N VAL A 183 -4.08 36.02 -29.24
CA VAL A 183 -4.18 34.84 -30.11
C VAL A 183 -5.33 33.96 -29.64
N HIS A 184 -6.25 33.68 -30.55
CA HIS A 184 -7.35 32.72 -30.35
C HIS A 184 -7.32 31.71 -31.51
N LEU A 185 -7.21 30.44 -31.19
CA LEU A 185 -7.25 29.32 -32.14
C LEU A 185 -8.45 28.43 -31.87
N SER A 186 -9.04 27.88 -32.90
CA SER A 186 -10.08 26.86 -32.85
C SER A 186 -9.64 25.70 -33.75
N LEU A 187 -9.13 24.61 -33.12
CA LEU A 187 -8.63 23.42 -33.80
C LEU A 187 -9.74 22.38 -33.91
N VAL A 188 -10.08 21.95 -35.11
CA VAL A 188 -11.11 20.94 -35.36
C VAL A 188 -10.42 19.61 -35.62
N PRO A 189 -10.67 18.56 -34.81
CA PRO A 189 -10.10 17.24 -35.06
C PRO A 189 -10.51 16.70 -36.43
N PRO A 190 -9.62 16.02 -37.19
CA PRO A 190 -9.93 15.50 -38.50
C PRO A 190 -11.11 14.52 -38.48
N LYS A 191 -11.98 14.58 -39.48
CA LYS A 191 -13.10 13.65 -39.63
C LYS A 191 -12.54 12.25 -39.90
N SER A 192 -12.86 11.27 -39.05
CA SER A 192 -12.51 9.86 -39.30
C SER A 192 -13.26 9.36 -40.53
N GLU A 193 -12.54 8.99 -41.57
CA GLU A 193 -13.11 8.30 -42.73
C GLU A 193 -13.42 6.84 -42.38
N ALA A 194 -14.56 6.60 -41.70
CA ALA A 194 -15.21 5.30 -41.74
C ALA A 194 -16.68 5.43 -41.35
N PRO A 195 -17.63 5.37 -42.30
CA PRO A 195 -19.03 5.25 -41.97
C PRO A 195 -19.35 3.79 -41.63
N SER A 196 -19.07 3.34 -40.40
CA SER A 196 -19.73 2.12 -39.94
C SER A 196 -21.14 2.48 -39.52
N LYS A 197 -22.13 1.83 -40.20
CA LYS A 197 -23.60 2.02 -40.01
C LYS A 197 -24.10 1.66 -38.60
N LYS A 198 -23.24 1.51 -37.61
CA LYS A 198 -23.55 1.20 -36.21
C LYS A 198 -22.72 1.99 -35.18
N ALA A 199 -22.10 3.11 -35.58
CA ALA A 199 -21.56 4.02 -34.57
C ALA A 199 -22.74 4.64 -33.83
N LEU A 200 -22.93 4.25 -32.57
CA LEU A 200 -23.59 5.10 -31.58
C LEU A 200 -23.17 6.55 -31.85
N LYS A 201 -24.10 7.48 -31.74
CA LYS A 201 -23.88 8.93 -31.77
C LYS A 201 -22.76 9.34 -30.81
N THR A 202 -21.53 9.04 -31.15
CA THR A 202 -20.34 9.69 -30.60
C THR A 202 -20.31 11.04 -31.29
N GLY A 203 -20.71 12.07 -30.54
CA GLY A 203 -20.81 13.44 -31.02
C GLY A 203 -19.57 13.86 -31.77
N ALA A 204 -19.74 14.75 -32.73
CA ALA A 204 -18.65 15.47 -33.37
C ALA A 204 -17.67 15.88 -32.25
N ARG A 205 -16.37 15.60 -32.45
CA ARG A 205 -15.37 16.04 -31.46
C ARG A 205 -15.46 17.55 -31.38
N ASP A 206 -15.61 18.04 -30.15
CA ASP A 206 -15.63 19.46 -29.91
C ASP A 206 -14.28 20.09 -30.31
N PRO A 207 -14.31 21.27 -30.92
CA PRO A 207 -13.08 21.97 -31.26
C PRO A 207 -12.27 22.28 -30.00
N VAL A 208 -10.94 22.14 -30.12
CA VAL A 208 -10.02 22.62 -29.09
C VAL A 208 -9.86 24.12 -29.26
N ARG A 209 -10.28 24.91 -28.27
CA ARG A 209 -10.04 26.33 -28.22
C ARG A 209 -8.73 26.60 -27.51
N VAL A 210 -7.84 27.34 -28.15
CA VAL A 210 -6.57 27.73 -27.56
C VAL A 210 -6.45 29.24 -27.54
N THR A 211 -6.10 29.81 -26.41
CA THR A 211 -5.85 31.22 -26.24
C THR A 211 -4.42 31.45 -25.73
N GLY A 212 -3.80 32.52 -26.18
CA GLY A 212 -2.45 32.88 -25.75
C GLY A 212 -2.14 34.34 -26.03
N LYS A 213 -1.03 34.83 -25.50
CA LYS A 213 -0.59 36.20 -25.73
C LYS A 213 -0.05 36.40 -27.14
N SER A 214 0.89 35.51 -27.55
CA SER A 214 1.50 35.51 -28.87
C SER A 214 1.70 34.08 -29.36
N LEU A 215 1.92 33.95 -30.69
CA LEU A 215 2.22 32.66 -31.34
C LEU A 215 3.35 32.86 -32.33
N ASP A 216 4.39 32.05 -32.23
CA ASP A 216 5.41 31.86 -33.23
C ASP A 216 5.16 30.53 -33.96
N PHE A 217 5.01 30.58 -35.26
CA PHE A 217 4.81 29.41 -36.11
C PHE A 217 5.90 29.27 -37.13
N ASP A 218 6.72 28.25 -37.01
CA ASP A 218 7.68 27.82 -38.00
C ASP A 218 7.08 26.72 -38.87
N ARG A 219 6.82 27.03 -40.12
CA ARG A 219 6.19 26.09 -41.06
C ARG A 219 7.14 24.99 -41.53
N GLU A 220 8.44 25.24 -41.55
CA GLU A 220 9.43 24.24 -42.01
C GLU A 220 9.60 23.14 -40.95
N SER A 221 9.79 23.49 -39.69
CA SER A 221 9.85 22.57 -38.56
C SER A 221 8.48 22.10 -38.09
N ARG A 222 7.41 22.77 -38.53
CA ARG A 222 6.02 22.52 -38.09
C ARG A 222 5.82 22.67 -36.59
N LEU A 223 6.50 23.64 -36.00
CA LEU A 223 6.41 23.98 -34.60
C LEU A 223 5.55 25.23 -34.43
N MET A 224 4.60 25.15 -33.51
CA MET A 224 3.84 26.28 -32.98
C MET A 224 4.25 26.53 -31.55
N HIS A 225 4.68 27.71 -31.21
CA HIS A 225 5.07 28.12 -29.88
C HIS A 225 4.18 29.28 -29.41
N LEU A 226 3.33 28.99 -28.43
CA LEU A 226 2.44 29.97 -27.82
C LEU A 226 3.03 30.45 -26.50
N GLN A 227 3.03 31.77 -26.31
CA GLN A 227 3.52 32.41 -25.09
C GLN A 227 2.38 33.02 -24.28
N GLY A 228 2.58 33.02 -22.98
CA GLY A 228 1.92 33.69 -21.98
C GLY A 228 0.76 33.86 -21.44
N PRO A 229 -0.12 33.82 -20.61
CA PRO A 229 -0.79 32.61 -20.13
C PRO A 229 -1.56 31.93 -21.25
N VAL A 230 -1.28 30.65 -21.47
CA VAL A 230 -1.95 29.83 -22.49
C VAL A 230 -3.04 28.99 -21.84
N GLU A 231 -4.22 28.99 -22.44
CA GLU A 231 -5.31 28.11 -22.09
C GLU A 231 -5.78 27.34 -23.32
N ALA A 232 -5.81 25.99 -23.21
CA ALA A 232 -6.40 25.14 -24.24
C ALA A 232 -7.59 24.36 -23.63
N GLU A 233 -8.76 24.51 -24.22
CA GLU A 233 -10.02 24.00 -23.67
C GLU A 233 -10.81 23.20 -24.69
N THR A 234 -11.36 22.07 -24.24
CA THR A 234 -12.40 21.30 -24.92
C THR A 234 -13.62 21.21 -23.99
N SER A 235 -14.72 20.60 -24.43
CA SER A 235 -15.86 20.30 -23.54
C SER A 235 -15.51 19.34 -22.40
N GLN A 236 -14.37 18.63 -22.46
CA GLN A 236 -14.00 17.57 -21.54
C GLN A 236 -12.76 17.88 -20.71
N ALA A 237 -11.88 18.75 -21.17
CA ALA A 237 -10.61 19.03 -20.51
C ALA A 237 -10.14 20.47 -20.76
N ARG A 238 -9.35 20.98 -19.79
CA ARG A 238 -8.69 22.29 -19.84
C ARG A 238 -7.22 22.11 -19.49
N LEU A 239 -6.36 22.65 -20.32
CA LEU A 239 -4.90 22.75 -20.11
C LEU A 239 -4.55 24.22 -19.88
N THR A 240 -3.79 24.52 -18.82
CA THR A 240 -3.26 25.86 -18.54
C THR A 240 -1.74 25.78 -18.42
N ALA A 241 -1.01 26.71 -19.01
CA ALA A 241 0.45 26.78 -18.96
C ALA A 241 0.97 28.19 -19.21
N GLY A 242 2.21 28.49 -18.85
CA GLY A 242 2.91 29.74 -19.24
C GLY A 242 3.29 29.72 -20.70
N GLU A 243 3.69 28.57 -21.21
CA GLU A 243 4.06 28.35 -22.60
C GLU A 243 3.52 27.01 -23.11
N LEU A 244 3.21 26.97 -24.41
CA LEU A 244 2.74 25.75 -25.08
C LEU A 244 3.45 25.59 -26.42
N THR A 245 4.12 24.47 -26.62
CA THR A 245 4.74 24.10 -27.88
C THR A 245 3.99 22.93 -28.51
N LEU A 246 3.49 23.11 -29.73
CA LEU A 246 2.82 22.07 -30.51
C LEU A 246 3.73 21.64 -31.65
N THR A 247 3.94 20.33 -31.77
CA THR A 247 4.55 19.73 -32.95
C THR A 247 3.44 19.20 -33.85
N LEU A 248 3.46 19.58 -35.11
CA LEU A 248 2.49 19.17 -36.12
C LEU A 248 3.07 18.13 -37.07
N ASP A 249 2.22 17.17 -37.49
CA ASP A 249 2.58 16.25 -38.57
C ASP A 249 2.54 16.89 -39.97
N ALA A 250 2.81 16.13 -41.00
CA ALA A 250 2.79 16.62 -42.38
C ALA A 250 1.42 17.12 -42.88
N ALA A 251 0.33 16.73 -42.19
CA ALA A 251 -1.04 17.19 -42.46
C ALA A 251 -1.48 18.29 -41.51
N PHE A 252 -0.57 18.96 -40.81
CA PHE A 252 -0.84 20.02 -39.81
C PHE A 252 -1.75 19.56 -38.66
N ARG A 253 -1.69 18.27 -38.29
CA ARG A 253 -2.39 17.73 -37.09
C ARG A 253 -1.44 17.73 -35.92
N ALA A 254 -1.93 18.04 -34.74
CA ALA A 254 -1.12 18.00 -33.52
C ALA A 254 -0.68 16.55 -33.21
N GLU A 255 0.62 16.31 -33.14
CA GLU A 255 1.25 15.04 -32.79
C GLU A 255 1.73 15.06 -31.34
N LYS A 256 2.34 16.18 -30.92
CA LYS A 256 2.90 16.37 -29.59
C LYS A 256 2.59 17.76 -29.08
N ILE A 257 2.22 17.84 -27.81
CA ILE A 257 1.98 19.10 -27.10
C ILE A 257 2.87 19.10 -25.86
N VAL A 258 3.67 20.14 -25.69
CA VAL A 258 4.52 20.36 -24.53
C VAL A 258 4.09 21.66 -23.87
N ALA A 259 3.66 21.57 -22.62
CA ALA A 259 3.30 22.70 -21.79
C ALA A 259 4.35 22.92 -20.71
N THR A 260 4.85 24.13 -20.62
CA THR A 260 5.93 24.56 -19.70
C THR A 260 5.56 25.88 -19.06
N ASP A 261 6.37 26.31 -18.13
CA ASP A 261 6.29 27.56 -17.38
C ASP A 261 5.05 27.74 -16.52
N GLN A 262 5.23 28.48 -15.44
CA GLN A 262 4.19 28.72 -14.45
C GLN A 262 3.26 29.86 -14.86
N VAL A 263 1.98 29.68 -14.53
CA VAL A 263 0.97 30.76 -14.57
C VAL A 263 0.57 31.09 -13.14
N ASN A 264 0.75 32.33 -12.73
CA ASN A 264 0.42 32.81 -11.37
C ASN A 264 1.06 31.93 -10.26
N GLY A 265 2.30 31.46 -10.47
CA GLY A 265 3.03 30.59 -9.55
C GLY A 265 2.58 29.14 -9.51
N LYS A 266 1.69 28.71 -10.42
CA LYS A 266 1.24 27.32 -10.56
C LYS A 266 1.86 26.69 -11.81
N ASN A 267 2.31 25.45 -11.67
CA ASN A 267 2.79 24.65 -12.78
C ASN A 267 1.70 24.41 -13.83
N PRO A 268 2.08 24.08 -15.07
CA PRO A 268 1.14 23.57 -16.06
C PRO A 268 0.21 22.51 -15.50
N GLU A 269 -1.07 22.63 -15.81
CA GLU A 269 -2.13 21.74 -15.30
C GLU A 269 -3.10 21.34 -16.40
N LEU A 270 -3.31 20.03 -16.54
CA LEU A 270 -4.40 19.46 -17.32
C LEU A 270 -5.50 19.01 -16.36
N SER A 271 -6.68 19.58 -16.50
CA SER A 271 -7.83 19.25 -15.66
C SER A 271 -9.00 18.72 -16.50
N SER A 272 -9.74 17.74 -15.95
CA SER A 272 -10.96 17.19 -16.54
C SER A 272 -12.17 18.08 -16.17
N LEU A 273 -12.96 18.45 -17.16
CA LEU A 273 -14.23 19.19 -16.98
C LEU A 273 -15.45 18.27 -16.91
N GLN A 274 -15.26 16.94 -16.88
CA GLN A 274 -16.34 15.97 -16.81
C GLN A 274 -17.10 16.09 -15.48
N LYS A 275 -18.42 16.22 -15.55
CA LYS A 275 -19.28 16.25 -14.37
C LYS A 275 -19.25 14.91 -13.64
N GLY A 276 -18.89 14.92 -12.37
CA GLY A 276 -18.96 13.75 -11.48
C GLY A 276 -17.63 13.10 -11.12
N GLU A 277 -16.61 13.18 -11.97
CA GLU A 277 -15.28 12.63 -11.71
C GLU A 277 -14.18 13.62 -12.12
N PRO A 278 -14.04 14.75 -11.41
CA PRO A 278 -12.96 15.68 -11.70
C PRO A 278 -11.61 15.02 -11.47
N ALA A 279 -10.69 15.23 -12.41
CA ALA A 279 -9.33 14.77 -12.34
C ALA A 279 -8.38 15.86 -12.80
N SER A 280 -7.18 15.93 -12.25
CA SER A 280 -6.12 16.85 -12.68
C SER A 280 -4.77 16.19 -12.69
N LEU A 281 -3.88 16.70 -13.53
CA LEU A 281 -2.45 16.40 -13.54
C LEU A 281 -1.68 17.70 -13.73
N SER A 282 -0.72 17.96 -12.86
CA SER A 282 0.15 19.14 -12.89
C SER A 282 1.60 18.71 -12.75
N ALA A 283 2.52 19.35 -13.46
CA ALA A 283 3.97 19.14 -13.37
C ALA A 283 4.70 20.36 -13.93
N GLN A 284 6.03 20.48 -13.71
CA GLN A 284 6.83 21.56 -14.32
C GLN A 284 6.77 21.50 -15.85
N THR A 285 6.76 20.29 -16.41
CA THR A 285 6.57 20.06 -17.83
C THR A 285 5.50 18.99 -18.03
N LEU A 286 4.46 19.30 -18.81
CA LEU A 286 3.47 18.34 -19.28
C LEU A 286 3.66 18.08 -20.75
N THR A 287 3.78 16.81 -21.14
CA THR A 287 3.89 16.39 -22.55
C THR A 287 2.73 15.46 -22.90
N ALA A 288 1.92 15.85 -23.88
CA ALA A 288 0.84 15.04 -24.41
C ALA A 288 1.20 14.53 -25.82
N HIS A 289 1.07 13.21 -26.04
CA HIS A 289 1.25 12.57 -27.34
C HIS A 289 -0.10 12.19 -27.90
N LEU A 290 -0.36 12.57 -29.12
CA LEU A 290 -1.64 12.40 -29.83
C LEU A 290 -1.48 11.38 -30.96
N SER A 291 -2.55 10.62 -31.26
CA SER A 291 -2.61 9.81 -32.47
C SER A 291 -2.91 10.71 -33.70
N PRO A 292 -2.68 10.20 -34.92
CA PRO A 292 -3.05 10.93 -36.14
C PRO A 292 -4.54 11.32 -36.21
N GLU A 293 -5.42 10.59 -35.51
CA GLU A 293 -6.85 10.90 -35.39
C GLU A 293 -7.14 11.91 -34.23
N GLY A 294 -6.10 12.40 -33.55
CA GLY A 294 -6.20 13.37 -32.46
C GLY A 294 -6.65 12.77 -31.10
N TRP A 295 -6.48 11.46 -30.87
CA TRP A 295 -6.70 10.87 -29.56
C TRP A 295 -5.47 11.04 -28.67
N LEU A 296 -5.67 11.42 -27.42
CA LEU A 296 -4.61 11.42 -26.42
C LEU A 296 -4.19 9.97 -26.12
N MET A 297 -2.93 9.65 -26.41
CA MET A 297 -2.35 8.31 -26.26
C MET A 297 -1.50 8.19 -25.00
N ARG A 298 -0.76 9.25 -24.68
CA ARG A 298 0.18 9.28 -23.56
C ARG A 298 0.28 10.69 -23.02
N LEU A 299 0.28 10.81 -21.71
CA LEU A 299 0.50 12.05 -20.99
C LEU A 299 1.66 11.86 -20.03
N GLU A 300 2.65 12.71 -20.08
CA GLU A 300 3.83 12.71 -19.23
C GLU A 300 3.91 13.99 -18.44
N GLY A 301 4.14 13.88 -17.14
CA GLY A 301 4.47 14.99 -16.25
C GLY A 301 5.88 14.79 -15.71
N ILE A 302 6.74 15.78 -15.86
CA ILE A 302 8.11 15.76 -15.36
C ILE A 302 8.34 16.97 -14.45
N GLY A 303 8.97 16.73 -13.30
CA GLY A 303 9.25 17.73 -12.28
C GLY A 303 8.03 18.00 -11.37
N ASN A 304 8.07 17.43 -10.16
CA ASN A 304 7.02 17.59 -9.15
C ASN A 304 5.62 17.26 -9.69
N ALA A 305 5.49 16.11 -10.36
CA ALA A 305 4.22 15.67 -10.90
C ALA A 305 3.21 15.42 -9.77
N GLN A 306 2.04 16.02 -9.87
CA GLN A 306 0.95 15.90 -8.92
C GLN A 306 -0.33 15.63 -9.69
N GLY A 307 -1.13 14.71 -9.17
CA GLY A 307 -2.43 14.44 -9.77
C GLY A 307 -3.49 14.20 -8.72
N SER A 308 -4.72 14.47 -9.10
CA SER A 308 -5.88 14.22 -8.26
C SER A 308 -7.01 13.62 -9.09
N ARG A 309 -7.81 12.74 -8.47
CA ARG A 309 -9.03 12.21 -9.06
C ARG A 309 -10.07 12.01 -7.98
N ARG A 310 -11.28 12.47 -8.24
CA ARG A 310 -12.43 12.18 -7.39
C ARG A 310 -13.30 11.12 -8.04
N SER A 311 -13.55 10.03 -7.34
CA SER A 311 -14.44 8.96 -7.78
C SER A 311 -15.52 8.73 -6.72
N GLY A 312 -16.72 9.22 -6.95
CA GLY A 312 -17.81 9.17 -5.98
C GLY A 312 -17.46 9.90 -4.66
N LYS A 313 -17.30 9.12 -3.58
CA LYS A 313 -16.95 9.65 -2.24
C LYS A 313 -15.45 9.58 -1.92
N GLU A 314 -14.62 9.09 -2.81
CA GLU A 314 -13.17 8.92 -2.62
C GLU A 314 -12.41 9.99 -3.42
N LEU A 315 -11.35 10.51 -2.81
CA LEU A 315 -10.37 11.40 -3.42
C LEU A 315 -9.03 10.68 -3.44
N ASP A 316 -8.54 10.42 -4.65
CA ASP A 316 -7.19 9.90 -4.89
C ASP A 316 -6.27 11.07 -5.26
N GLU A 317 -5.13 11.18 -4.60
CA GLU A 317 -4.09 12.18 -4.85
C GLU A 317 -2.76 11.46 -4.98
N PHE A 318 -1.94 11.87 -5.93
CA PHE A 318 -0.57 11.36 -6.01
C PHE A 318 0.43 12.49 -6.18
N THR A 319 1.66 12.23 -5.75
CA THR A 319 2.84 13.05 -6.02
C THR A 319 4.00 12.16 -6.41
N SER A 320 4.86 12.64 -7.32
CA SER A 320 6.08 11.95 -7.76
C SER A 320 7.01 12.93 -8.47
N GLU A 321 8.26 12.54 -8.75
CA GLU A 321 9.15 13.34 -9.60
C GLU A 321 8.66 13.33 -11.04
N SER A 322 8.17 12.17 -11.51
CA SER A 322 7.56 12.04 -12.82
C SER A 322 6.37 11.09 -12.84
N ALA A 323 5.41 11.39 -13.69
CA ALA A 323 4.21 10.58 -13.91
C ALA A 323 4.01 10.34 -15.41
N THR A 324 3.72 9.11 -15.80
CA THR A 324 3.36 8.74 -17.17
C THR A 324 2.02 8.04 -17.17
N LEU A 325 1.03 8.63 -17.83
CA LEU A 325 -0.30 8.07 -18.02
C LEU A 325 -0.44 7.61 -19.48
N ASN A 326 -0.53 6.30 -19.68
CA ASN A 326 -0.87 5.70 -20.97
C ASN A 326 -2.39 5.56 -21.07
N LEU A 327 -2.95 5.92 -22.22
CA LEU A 327 -4.39 5.88 -22.47
C LEU A 327 -4.73 4.89 -23.59
N ARG A 328 -5.97 4.41 -23.61
CA ARG A 328 -6.49 3.56 -24.67
C ARG A 328 -6.90 4.39 -25.87
N PRO A 329 -6.52 3.99 -27.09
CA PRO A 329 -6.95 4.67 -28.30
C PRO A 329 -8.48 4.71 -28.42
N LYS A 330 -9.00 5.76 -29.07
CA LYS A 330 -10.42 6.02 -29.40
C LYS A 330 -11.33 6.35 -28.22
N VAL A 331 -10.94 6.09 -26.99
CA VAL A 331 -11.75 6.37 -25.79
C VAL A 331 -11.07 7.29 -24.78
N SER A 332 -9.77 7.54 -24.94
CA SER A 332 -8.93 8.35 -24.02
C SER A 332 -9.09 7.96 -22.53
N GLN A 333 -9.34 6.66 -22.28
CA GLN A 333 -9.44 6.12 -20.93
C GLN A 333 -8.07 5.70 -20.42
N PRO A 334 -7.75 5.88 -19.13
CA PRO A 334 -6.55 5.36 -18.53
C PRO A 334 -6.37 3.86 -18.79
N LYS A 335 -5.17 3.48 -19.20
CA LYS A 335 -4.70 2.10 -19.32
C LYS A 335 -3.72 1.76 -18.20
N GLU A 336 -2.76 2.64 -18.00
CA GLU A 336 -1.67 2.45 -17.06
C GLU A 336 -1.14 3.81 -16.60
N LEU A 337 -0.88 3.94 -15.30
CA LEU A 337 -0.20 5.08 -14.69
C LEU A 337 1.10 4.58 -14.06
N ASN A 338 2.23 5.17 -14.45
CA ASN A 338 3.54 4.92 -13.85
C ASN A 338 4.00 6.19 -13.14
N LEU A 339 4.36 6.05 -11.87
CA LEU A 339 4.93 7.12 -11.04
C LEU A 339 6.37 6.73 -10.71
N ASN A 340 7.32 7.65 -10.87
CA ASN A 340 8.72 7.44 -10.55
C ASN A 340 9.29 8.61 -9.77
N GLY A 341 10.18 8.30 -8.82
CA GLY A 341 10.81 9.25 -7.91
C GLY A 341 9.87 9.68 -6.77
N ASN A 342 10.14 9.20 -5.56
CA ASN A 342 9.38 9.57 -4.33
C ASN A 342 7.85 9.51 -4.52
N ALA A 343 7.38 8.44 -5.15
CA ALA A 343 5.96 8.29 -5.46
C ALA A 343 5.14 8.12 -4.17
N MET A 344 4.15 8.96 -4.00
CA MET A 344 3.14 8.88 -2.94
C MET A 344 1.75 8.80 -3.59
N LEU A 345 0.95 7.84 -3.15
CA LEU A 345 -0.46 7.74 -3.52
C LEU A 345 -1.31 7.80 -2.25
N LYS A 346 -2.20 8.76 -2.18
CA LYS A 346 -3.07 9.01 -1.04
C LYS A 346 -4.53 8.88 -1.44
N THR A 347 -5.29 8.06 -0.72
CA THR A 347 -6.73 7.88 -0.90
C THR A 347 -7.45 8.29 0.38
N ARG A 348 -8.43 9.18 0.26
CA ARG A 348 -9.28 9.64 1.36
C ARG A 348 -10.75 9.45 1.03
N ALA A 349 -11.55 9.03 2.02
CA ALA A 349 -13.01 9.06 1.92
C ALA A 349 -13.55 10.41 2.41
N ASN A 350 -14.49 11.01 1.68
CA ASN A 350 -15.08 12.33 2.01
C ASN A 350 -15.87 12.38 3.33
N SER A 351 -16.17 11.23 3.94
CA SER A 351 -17.04 11.12 5.13
C SER A 351 -16.27 10.83 6.44
N GLY A 352 -15.01 11.24 6.54
CA GLY A 352 -14.20 10.95 7.74
C GLY A 352 -13.77 9.49 7.87
N GLY A 353 -13.77 8.73 6.75
CA GLY A 353 -13.33 7.34 6.69
C GLY A 353 -11.80 7.19 6.67
N ALA A 354 -11.38 5.95 6.55
CA ALA A 354 -9.97 5.56 6.51
C ALA A 354 -9.17 6.33 5.45
N GLU A 355 -8.07 6.91 5.88
CA GLU A 355 -7.05 7.46 4.98
C GLU A 355 -6.01 6.38 4.69
N ARG A 356 -5.57 6.27 3.44
CA ARG A 356 -4.51 5.36 3.01
C ARG A 356 -3.44 6.12 2.28
N VAL A 357 -2.20 5.89 2.64
CA VAL A 357 -1.04 6.52 2.02
C VAL A 357 -0.03 5.44 1.65
N LEU A 358 0.25 5.32 0.36
CA LEU A 358 1.31 4.46 -0.16
C LEU A 358 2.53 5.33 -0.48
N HIS A 359 3.69 4.92 -0.01
CA HIS A 359 4.99 5.52 -0.34
C HIS A 359 5.89 4.47 -1.00
N THR A 360 6.50 4.83 -2.11
CA THR A 360 7.49 4.00 -2.81
C THR A 360 8.34 4.87 -3.73
N ASN A 361 9.44 4.37 -4.25
CA ASN A 361 10.18 5.12 -5.27
C ASN A 361 9.57 4.95 -6.67
N ALA A 362 8.91 3.83 -6.95
CA ALA A 362 8.26 3.60 -8.24
C ALA A 362 6.97 2.79 -8.07
N LEU A 363 5.89 3.26 -8.71
CA LEU A 363 4.54 2.68 -8.66
C LEU A 363 3.96 2.52 -10.06
N ARG A 364 3.36 1.37 -10.32
CA ARG A 364 2.55 1.11 -11.51
C ARG A 364 1.10 0.85 -11.11
N VAL A 365 0.17 1.51 -11.77
CA VAL A 365 -1.28 1.30 -11.61
C VAL A 365 -1.88 0.92 -12.95
N GLU A 366 -2.44 -0.26 -13.04
CA GLU A 366 -3.19 -0.75 -14.21
C GLU A 366 -4.68 -0.49 -14.03
N PHE A 367 -5.35 -0.09 -15.12
CA PHE A 367 -6.78 0.19 -15.14
C PHE A 367 -7.55 -0.87 -15.94
N ALA A 368 -8.71 -1.24 -15.45
CA ALA A 368 -9.60 -2.18 -16.12
C ALA A 368 -10.12 -1.58 -17.45
N GLU A 369 -10.33 -2.44 -18.43
CA GLU A 369 -11.04 -2.08 -19.65
C GLU A 369 -12.54 -2.21 -19.40
N ASP A 370 -13.27 -1.12 -19.53
CA ASP A 370 -14.73 -1.13 -19.46
C ASP A 370 -15.31 -0.39 -20.69
N ALA A 371 -15.69 -1.15 -21.69
CA ALA A 371 -16.24 -0.61 -22.94
C ALA A 371 -17.59 0.10 -22.75
N ARG A 372 -18.27 -0.09 -21.61
CA ARG A 372 -19.59 0.51 -21.31
C ARG A 372 -19.50 1.66 -20.31
N ALA A 373 -18.48 1.72 -19.48
CA ALA A 373 -18.30 2.77 -18.48
C ALA A 373 -17.60 4.00 -19.09
N LYS A 374 -17.99 5.17 -18.65
CA LYS A 374 -17.33 6.43 -19.01
C LYS A 374 -15.99 6.63 -18.30
N SER A 375 -15.68 5.83 -17.27
CA SER A 375 -14.46 5.93 -16.48
C SER A 375 -13.80 4.58 -16.30
N SER A 376 -12.47 4.53 -16.42
CA SER A 376 -11.67 3.35 -16.08
C SER A 376 -11.42 3.28 -14.58
N LYS A 377 -11.57 2.08 -14.01
CA LYS A 377 -11.30 1.80 -12.59
C LYS A 377 -9.96 1.11 -12.43
N PRO A 378 -9.24 1.33 -11.32
CA PRO A 378 -8.02 0.59 -11.06
C PRO A 378 -8.32 -0.91 -11.00
N LYS A 379 -7.42 -1.72 -11.58
CA LYS A 379 -7.44 -3.18 -11.58
C LYS A 379 -6.34 -3.73 -10.67
N ARG A 380 -5.15 -3.15 -10.76
CA ARG A 380 -3.97 -3.56 -10.02
C ARG A 380 -3.06 -2.36 -9.78
N ALA A 381 -2.48 -2.28 -8.61
CA ALA A 381 -1.39 -1.35 -8.31
C ALA A 381 -0.22 -2.15 -7.73
N GLU A 382 0.99 -1.94 -8.23
CA GLU A 382 2.18 -2.61 -7.74
C GLU A 382 3.34 -1.64 -7.56
N THR A 383 4.08 -1.80 -6.48
CA THR A 383 5.35 -1.09 -6.29
C THR A 383 6.44 -1.81 -7.08
N LEU A 384 7.27 -1.04 -7.77
CA LEU A 384 8.42 -1.56 -8.53
C LEU A 384 9.73 -1.46 -7.72
N SER A 385 9.65 -0.95 -6.52
CA SER A 385 10.70 -0.85 -5.50
C SER A 385 10.08 -1.07 -4.12
N ALA A 386 10.90 -1.14 -3.08
CA ALA A 386 10.40 -1.22 -1.72
C ALA A 386 9.39 -0.11 -1.43
N GLY A 387 8.34 -0.46 -0.70
CA GLY A 387 7.26 0.45 -0.42
C GLY A 387 6.67 0.28 0.98
N SER A 388 5.93 1.30 1.40
CA SER A 388 5.15 1.25 2.63
C SER A 388 3.74 1.76 2.37
N ILE A 389 2.76 1.11 2.99
CA ILE A 389 1.37 1.58 3.01
C ILE A 389 0.96 1.84 4.45
N GLU A 390 0.40 3.00 4.70
CA GLU A 390 -0.16 3.39 5.99
C GLU A 390 -1.67 3.58 5.83
N TRP A 391 -2.43 3.10 6.79
CA TRP A 391 -3.86 3.35 6.85
C TRP A 391 -4.32 3.61 8.27
N THR A 392 -5.35 4.42 8.36
CA THR A 392 -6.05 4.74 9.61
C THR A 392 -7.41 4.08 9.58
N ASP A 393 -7.65 3.19 10.53
CA ASP A 393 -8.99 2.60 10.70
C ASP A 393 -9.71 3.36 11.83
N PRO A 394 -10.93 3.87 11.64
CA PRO A 394 -11.77 4.21 12.78
C PRO A 394 -12.03 2.89 13.53
N GLU A 395 -11.60 2.79 14.79
CA GLU A 395 -11.93 1.63 15.61
C GLU A 395 -13.44 1.46 15.64
N ALA A 396 -13.91 0.28 15.23
CA ALA A 396 -15.29 -0.12 15.46
C ALA A 396 -15.52 -0.01 16.97
N GLN A 397 -16.42 0.86 17.38
CA GLN A 397 -16.81 1.04 18.77
C GLN A 397 -17.03 -0.34 19.38
N SER A 398 -16.20 -0.71 20.35
CA SER A 398 -16.47 -1.87 21.19
C SER A 398 -17.83 -1.61 21.83
N THR A 399 -18.78 -2.51 21.59
CA THR A 399 -20.11 -2.49 22.22
C THR A 399 -19.96 -2.82 23.71
N GLY A 400 -19.55 -1.84 24.48
CA GLY A 400 -19.53 -1.85 25.92
C GLY A 400 -20.10 -0.52 26.45
N PRO A 401 -20.92 -0.52 27.47
CA PRO A 401 -21.49 0.72 28.01
C PRO A 401 -20.41 1.46 28.78
N ALA A 402 -19.99 2.60 28.32
CA ALA A 402 -19.60 3.78 29.07
C ALA A 402 -18.40 4.56 28.47
N GLN A 403 -18.67 5.83 28.42
CA GLN A 403 -17.77 6.99 28.26
C GLN A 403 -17.34 7.35 26.85
N ALA A 404 -18.11 8.29 26.32
CA ALA A 404 -17.75 9.15 25.20
C ALA A 404 -16.44 9.89 25.51
N SER A 405 -15.34 9.44 24.92
CA SER A 405 -14.15 10.24 24.78
C SER A 405 -13.37 9.76 23.53
N SER A 406 -13.29 10.66 22.53
CA SER A 406 -12.42 10.62 21.34
C SER A 406 -12.38 9.27 20.63
N SER A 407 -12.93 9.21 19.41
CA SER A 407 -12.74 8.08 18.48
C SER A 407 -11.23 7.82 18.35
N ALA A 408 -10.73 6.81 19.04
CA ALA A 408 -9.36 6.36 18.93
C ALA A 408 -9.16 5.80 17.53
N VAL A 409 -8.28 6.42 16.76
CA VAL A 409 -7.96 6.02 15.40
C VAL A 409 -6.73 5.11 15.46
N ALA A 410 -6.90 3.84 15.08
CA ALA A 410 -5.77 2.93 14.96
C ALA A 410 -5.00 3.23 13.65
N ARG A 411 -3.69 3.39 13.74
CA ARG A 411 -2.79 3.53 12.60
C ARG A 411 -2.06 2.21 12.36
N THR A 412 -2.12 1.73 11.15
CA THR A 412 -1.36 0.55 10.72
C THR A 412 -0.42 0.92 9.59
N LYS A 413 0.83 0.48 9.71
CA LYS A 413 1.87 0.63 8.69
C LYS A 413 2.34 -0.74 8.25
N LEU A 414 2.41 -0.97 6.95
CA LEU A 414 2.97 -2.17 6.33
C LEU A 414 4.12 -1.76 5.42
N GLN A 415 5.25 -2.45 5.51
CA GLN A 415 6.43 -2.26 4.66
C GLN A 415 6.81 -3.59 4.02
N ALA A 416 7.27 -3.57 2.75
CA ALA A 416 7.78 -4.74 2.05
C ALA A 416 8.69 -4.33 0.88
N ASP A 417 9.46 -5.27 0.36
CA ASP A 417 10.27 -5.03 -0.84
C ASP A 417 9.38 -4.85 -2.07
N LYS A 418 8.21 -5.51 -2.10
CA LYS A 418 7.18 -5.33 -3.11
C LYS A 418 5.78 -5.40 -2.48
N LEU A 419 4.94 -4.45 -2.86
CA LEU A 419 3.51 -4.41 -2.52
C LEU A 419 2.69 -4.50 -3.81
N GLU A 420 1.63 -5.30 -3.78
CA GLU A 420 0.70 -5.46 -4.88
C GLU A 420 -0.74 -5.43 -4.36
N MET A 421 -1.51 -4.49 -4.87
CA MET A 421 -2.92 -4.31 -4.53
C MET A 421 -3.78 -4.72 -5.72
N GLU A 422 -4.69 -5.65 -5.51
CA GLU A 422 -5.74 -5.99 -6.48
C GLU A 422 -7.05 -5.29 -6.14
N PHE A 423 -7.74 -4.84 -7.18
CA PHE A 423 -9.02 -4.14 -7.05
C PHE A 423 -10.16 -4.95 -7.65
N GLY A 424 -11.31 -4.90 -7.03
CA GLY A 424 -12.54 -5.51 -7.54
C GLY A 424 -13.17 -4.69 -8.69
N PRO A 425 -14.24 -5.21 -9.30
CA PRO A 425 -14.91 -4.57 -10.46
C PRO A 425 -15.40 -3.15 -10.21
N GLN A 426 -15.61 -2.77 -8.95
CA GLN A 426 -16.03 -1.41 -8.56
C GLN A 426 -14.84 -0.47 -8.31
N GLY A 427 -13.58 -0.93 -8.50
CA GLY A 427 -12.37 -0.18 -8.21
C GLY A 427 -12.01 -0.10 -6.73
N LYS A 428 -12.67 -0.90 -5.87
CA LYS A 428 -12.32 -0.98 -4.44
C LYS A 428 -11.25 -2.03 -4.22
N ALA A 429 -10.31 -1.77 -3.31
CA ALA A 429 -9.30 -2.72 -2.92
C ALA A 429 -9.94 -4.03 -2.45
N LYS A 430 -9.45 -5.16 -2.96
CA LYS A 430 -9.92 -6.51 -2.65
C LYS A 430 -8.87 -7.31 -1.88
N GLN A 431 -7.61 -7.18 -2.29
CA GLN A 431 -6.52 -8.01 -1.82
C GLN A 431 -5.23 -7.22 -1.85
N LEU A 432 -4.39 -7.41 -0.83
CA LEU A 432 -3.04 -6.86 -0.75
C LEU A 432 -2.05 -8.01 -0.59
N ASN A 433 -1.08 -8.10 -1.47
CA ASN A 433 0.07 -9.00 -1.38
C ASN A 433 1.31 -8.19 -1.03
N ALA A 434 2.11 -8.69 -0.11
CA ALA A 434 3.39 -8.13 0.28
C ALA A 434 4.46 -9.22 0.19
N SER A 435 5.57 -8.95 -0.44
CA SER A 435 6.66 -9.92 -0.59
C SER A 435 8.01 -9.29 -0.31
N GLY A 436 8.87 -10.07 0.35
CA GLY A 436 10.20 -9.68 0.79
C GLY A 436 10.18 -8.73 2.00
N ASN A 437 10.84 -9.13 3.09
CA ASN A 437 11.05 -8.30 4.29
C ASN A 437 9.78 -7.62 4.82
N VAL A 438 8.67 -8.35 4.83
CA VAL A 438 7.38 -7.83 5.28
C VAL A 438 7.45 -7.45 6.76
N ARG A 439 7.07 -6.20 7.07
CA ARG A 439 6.97 -5.68 8.44
C ARG A 439 5.67 -4.94 8.60
N THR A 440 4.95 -5.19 9.67
CA THR A 440 3.76 -4.45 10.01
C THR A 440 3.86 -3.89 11.42
N GLU A 441 3.37 -2.69 11.60
CA GLU A 441 3.27 -2.01 12.89
C GLU A 441 1.85 -1.49 13.02
N ARG A 442 1.21 -1.76 14.15
CA ARG A 442 -0.10 -1.22 14.48
C ARG A 442 -0.04 -0.49 15.81
N ASP A 443 -0.38 0.78 15.76
CA ASP A 443 -0.51 1.65 16.92
C ASP A 443 -1.98 1.99 17.13
N ALA A 444 -2.51 1.59 18.26
CA ALA A 444 -3.89 1.86 18.68
C ALA A 444 -3.89 2.47 20.08
N ALA A 445 -4.63 3.56 20.26
CA ALA A 445 -4.66 4.27 21.54
C ALA A 445 -5.09 3.35 22.69
N GLY A 446 -4.28 3.29 23.73
CA GLY A 446 -4.54 2.46 24.93
C GLY A 446 -4.13 0.99 24.78
N SER A 447 -3.54 0.57 23.67
CA SER A 447 -2.98 -0.77 23.47
C SER A 447 -1.47 -0.71 23.27
N PRO A 448 -0.69 -1.73 23.67
CA PRO A 448 0.71 -1.83 23.35
C PRO A 448 0.93 -1.88 21.83
N LEU A 449 2.05 -1.34 21.37
CA LEU A 449 2.46 -1.42 19.96
C LEU A 449 2.51 -2.87 19.51
N GLN A 450 1.76 -3.20 18.45
CA GLN A 450 1.77 -4.50 17.81
C GLN A 450 2.70 -4.47 16.60
N THR A 451 3.62 -5.39 16.54
CA THR A 451 4.53 -5.56 15.39
C THR A 451 4.50 -6.99 14.88
N ALA A 452 4.59 -7.13 13.57
CA ALA A 452 4.79 -8.42 12.95
C ALA A 452 5.82 -8.33 11.83
N SER A 453 6.58 -9.41 11.61
CA SER A 453 7.48 -9.56 10.48
C SER A 453 7.33 -10.94 9.85
N ALA A 454 7.54 -11.04 8.53
CA ALA A 454 7.47 -12.27 7.76
C ALA A 454 8.24 -12.12 6.43
N GLN A 455 8.41 -13.20 5.69
CA GLN A 455 8.94 -13.13 4.32
C GLN A 455 7.85 -12.66 3.34
N ASN A 456 6.63 -13.15 3.49
CA ASN A 456 5.50 -12.82 2.66
C ASN A 456 4.26 -12.53 3.52
N GLY A 457 3.38 -11.69 3.01
CA GLY A 457 2.11 -11.34 3.64
C GLY A 457 1.01 -11.22 2.60
N PHE A 458 -0.18 -11.61 2.99
CA PHE A 458 -1.41 -11.52 2.21
C PHE A 458 -2.51 -10.97 3.10
N ALA A 459 -3.30 -10.03 2.59
CA ALA A 459 -4.46 -9.53 3.31
C ALA A 459 -5.69 -9.43 2.40
N GLN A 460 -6.82 -9.95 2.86
CA GLN A 460 -8.12 -9.69 2.24
C GLN A 460 -8.68 -8.37 2.76
N ILE A 461 -9.04 -7.48 1.85
CA ILE A 461 -9.55 -6.14 2.15
C ILE A 461 -11.08 -6.13 1.99
N LEU A 462 -11.75 -5.58 2.98
CA LEU A 462 -13.21 -5.38 2.93
C LEU A 462 -13.56 -4.17 2.05
N PRO A 463 -14.74 -4.17 1.41
CA PRO A 463 -15.22 -3.02 0.63
C PRO A 463 -15.33 -1.73 1.44
N THR A 464 -15.41 -1.82 2.77
CA THR A 464 -15.42 -0.71 3.71
C THR A 464 -14.04 -0.14 4.04
N GLY A 465 -12.97 -0.87 3.65
CA GLY A 465 -11.59 -0.40 3.76
C GLY A 465 -10.71 -1.13 4.77
N GLY A 466 -11.27 -1.87 5.72
CA GLY A 466 -10.51 -2.67 6.67
C GLY A 466 -10.11 -4.04 6.08
N TRP A 467 -9.18 -4.74 6.74
CA TRP A 467 -8.88 -6.13 6.39
C TRP A 467 -9.83 -7.10 7.12
N SER A 468 -10.11 -8.25 6.50
CA SER A 468 -10.90 -9.33 7.10
C SER A 468 -10.04 -10.50 7.56
N GLN A 469 -9.02 -10.81 6.78
CA GLN A 469 -8.05 -11.86 7.05
C GLN A 469 -6.65 -11.38 6.67
N MET A 470 -5.67 -11.76 7.47
CA MET A 470 -4.24 -11.55 7.20
C MET A 470 -3.53 -12.89 7.31
N ASP A 471 -2.66 -13.16 6.38
CA ASP A 471 -1.85 -14.38 6.27
C ASP A 471 -0.39 -13.97 6.15
N LEU A 472 0.46 -14.45 7.04
CA LEU A 472 1.90 -14.17 7.07
C LEU A 472 2.67 -15.48 6.94
N GLN A 473 3.66 -15.53 6.06
CA GLN A 473 4.42 -16.74 5.73
C GLN A 473 5.92 -16.50 5.74
N GLY A 474 6.64 -17.47 6.29
CA GLY A 474 8.10 -17.51 6.35
C GLY A 474 8.69 -16.67 7.50
N ASP A 475 9.29 -17.34 8.47
CA ASP A 475 9.94 -16.74 9.65
C ASP A 475 9.09 -15.65 10.33
N VAL A 476 7.84 -16.00 10.61
CA VAL A 476 6.89 -15.06 11.22
C VAL A 476 7.30 -14.77 12.65
N LYS A 477 7.42 -13.50 13.00
CA LYS A 477 7.66 -13.00 14.35
C LYS A 477 6.61 -11.96 14.70
N LEU A 478 5.99 -12.12 15.84
CA LEU A 478 4.92 -11.27 16.38
C LEU A 478 5.36 -10.70 17.72
N LYS A 479 4.99 -9.47 18.01
CA LYS A 479 5.24 -8.87 19.32
C LYS A 479 4.14 -7.87 19.67
N GLU A 480 3.67 -7.95 20.92
CA GLU A 480 2.70 -7.01 21.54
C GLU A 480 3.05 -6.86 23.02
N GLY A 481 3.66 -5.75 23.41
CA GLY A 481 4.14 -5.57 24.79
C GLY A 481 5.10 -6.69 25.21
N ASP A 482 4.72 -7.43 26.25
CA ASP A 482 5.49 -8.59 26.77
C ASP A 482 5.15 -9.90 26.05
N HIS A 483 4.13 -9.91 25.18
CA HIS A 483 3.76 -11.07 24.40
C HIS A 483 4.55 -11.14 23.10
N SER A 484 5.01 -12.33 22.76
CA SER A 484 5.67 -12.61 21.48
C SER A 484 5.23 -13.95 20.90
N GLY A 485 5.25 -14.03 19.57
CA GLY A 485 4.94 -15.25 18.84
C GLY A 485 5.96 -15.48 17.72
N GLN A 486 6.25 -16.75 17.42
CA GLN A 486 7.04 -17.15 16.28
C GLN A 486 6.36 -18.33 15.60
N ALA A 487 6.44 -18.42 14.27
CA ALA A 487 5.90 -19.53 13.50
C ALA A 487 6.46 -19.52 12.07
N ASP A 488 6.28 -20.62 11.35
CA ASP A 488 6.53 -20.62 9.90
C ASP A 488 5.38 -19.92 9.14
N HIS A 489 4.16 -19.96 9.73
CA HIS A 489 2.96 -19.39 9.14
C HIS A 489 1.99 -18.89 10.21
N ALA A 490 1.38 -17.71 10.00
CA ALA A 490 0.38 -17.12 10.89
C ALA A 490 -0.83 -16.60 10.12
N VAL A 491 -2.03 -16.96 10.57
CA VAL A 491 -3.29 -16.49 10.00
C VAL A 491 -4.08 -15.75 11.07
N PHE A 492 -4.49 -14.53 10.74
CA PHE A 492 -5.34 -13.69 11.59
C PHE A 492 -6.71 -13.51 10.95
N VAL A 493 -7.76 -13.76 11.69
CA VAL A 493 -9.15 -13.55 11.25
C VAL A 493 -9.80 -12.49 12.13
N ARG A 494 -10.11 -11.33 11.54
CA ARG A 494 -10.61 -10.16 12.29
C ARG A 494 -12.02 -10.38 12.87
N THR A 495 -12.90 -11.04 12.13
CA THR A 495 -14.29 -11.25 12.57
C THR A 495 -14.40 -12.09 13.82
N THR A 496 -13.53 -13.09 13.97
CA THR A 496 -13.47 -13.98 15.13
C THR A 496 -12.40 -13.56 16.14
N GLN A 497 -11.57 -12.57 15.81
CA GLN A 497 -10.37 -12.15 16.53
C GLN A 497 -9.49 -13.35 16.92
N THR A 498 -9.29 -14.24 15.95
CA THR A 498 -8.52 -15.47 16.12
C THR A 498 -7.20 -15.37 15.38
N ALA A 499 -6.12 -15.75 16.06
CA ALA A 499 -4.80 -15.95 15.48
C ALA A 499 -4.45 -17.44 15.49
N VAL A 500 -3.95 -17.97 14.38
CA VAL A 500 -3.49 -19.35 14.24
C VAL A 500 -2.03 -19.34 13.79
N LEU A 501 -1.16 -19.88 14.61
CA LEU A 501 0.27 -20.06 14.35
C LEU A 501 0.51 -21.52 13.99
N THR A 502 1.23 -21.80 12.92
CA THR A 502 1.56 -23.16 12.46
C THR A 502 3.02 -23.28 12.03
N GLY A 503 3.57 -24.49 12.18
CA GLY A 503 4.97 -24.76 11.88
C GLY A 503 5.91 -24.15 12.91
N LYS A 504 6.44 -24.99 13.82
CA LYS A 504 7.33 -24.59 14.92
C LYS A 504 6.80 -23.38 15.71
N ALA A 505 5.50 -23.38 15.97
CA ALA A 505 4.87 -22.26 16.63
C ALA A 505 5.35 -22.13 18.08
N VAL A 506 5.71 -20.93 18.48
CA VAL A 506 6.11 -20.55 19.83
C VAL A 506 5.27 -19.35 20.25
N ALA A 507 4.65 -19.43 21.42
CA ALA A 507 3.98 -18.31 22.05
C ALA A 507 4.63 -18.06 23.41
N ARG A 508 5.00 -16.82 23.69
CA ARG A 508 5.66 -16.43 24.94
C ARG A 508 5.01 -15.18 25.52
N ASP A 509 4.80 -15.20 26.83
CA ASP A 509 4.48 -14.02 27.63
C ASP A 509 5.60 -13.75 28.66
N ALA A 510 5.38 -12.81 29.59
CA ALA A 510 6.36 -12.46 30.62
C ALA A 510 6.77 -13.67 31.50
N THR A 511 5.94 -14.69 31.62
CA THR A 511 6.12 -15.80 32.55
C THR A 511 6.17 -17.16 31.90
N THR A 512 5.59 -17.33 30.72
CA THR A 512 5.35 -18.63 30.11
C THR A 512 5.81 -18.65 28.64
N GLU A 513 6.42 -19.75 28.21
CA GLU A 513 6.67 -20.06 26.82
C GLU A 513 6.01 -21.39 26.46
N THR A 514 5.23 -21.41 25.38
CA THR A 514 4.59 -22.62 24.86
C THR A 514 5.00 -22.86 23.43
N GLN A 515 5.45 -24.05 23.11
CA GLN A 515 5.84 -24.51 21.79
C GLN A 515 4.93 -25.65 21.34
N ALA A 516 4.46 -25.60 20.08
CA ALA A 516 3.67 -26.67 19.47
C ALA A 516 3.70 -26.56 17.94
N PRO A 517 3.37 -27.60 17.17
CA PRO A 517 3.16 -27.51 15.73
C PRO A 517 2.04 -26.53 15.33
N ARG A 518 1.01 -26.39 16.18
CA ARG A 518 -0.10 -25.47 15.98
C ARG A 518 -0.52 -24.83 17.29
N ILE A 519 -0.65 -23.50 17.30
CA ILE A 519 -1.18 -22.72 18.42
C ILE A 519 -2.30 -21.82 17.87
N THR A 520 -3.48 -21.88 18.48
CA THR A 520 -4.61 -21.02 18.17
C THR A 520 -4.91 -20.15 19.38
N PHE A 521 -5.07 -18.86 19.17
CA PHE A 521 -5.41 -17.89 20.20
C PHE A 521 -6.68 -17.13 19.80
N ASN A 522 -7.61 -16.97 20.72
CA ASN A 522 -8.80 -16.12 20.57
C ASN A 522 -8.73 -14.94 21.53
N GLN A 523 -8.61 -13.73 20.99
CA GLN A 523 -8.44 -12.51 21.78
C GLN A 523 -9.72 -12.13 22.58
N ILE A 524 -10.91 -12.49 22.06
CA ILE A 524 -12.18 -12.19 22.72
C ILE A 524 -12.34 -13.03 23.97
N THR A 525 -12.17 -14.35 23.85
CA THR A 525 -12.39 -15.29 24.96
C THR A 525 -11.16 -15.47 25.84
N GLY A 526 -9.97 -15.20 25.31
CA GLY A 526 -8.68 -15.48 25.95
C GLY A 526 -8.27 -16.94 25.86
N ASP A 527 -8.96 -17.75 25.03
CA ASP A 527 -8.64 -19.16 24.86
C ASP A 527 -7.39 -19.36 24.02
N ILE A 528 -6.52 -20.25 24.49
CA ILE A 528 -5.30 -20.69 23.82
C ILE A 528 -5.38 -22.20 23.65
N ARG A 529 -5.24 -22.68 22.43
CA ARG A 529 -5.20 -24.11 22.13
C ARG A 529 -3.90 -24.44 21.40
N ALA A 530 -3.15 -25.40 21.97
CA ALA A 530 -1.92 -25.91 21.35
C ALA A 530 -2.09 -27.40 21.06
N GLU A 531 -1.64 -27.86 19.89
CA GLU A 531 -1.89 -29.21 19.36
C GLU A 531 -0.66 -29.79 18.66
N GLY A 532 -0.55 -31.13 18.70
CA GLY A 532 0.46 -31.87 17.96
C GLY A 532 1.76 -32.09 18.72
N GLY A 533 1.72 -32.18 20.03
CA GLY A 533 2.89 -32.28 20.91
C GLY A 533 3.29 -30.91 21.46
N VAL A 534 2.86 -30.64 22.65
CA VAL A 534 3.01 -29.36 23.36
C VAL A 534 4.19 -29.44 24.32
N ARG A 535 4.99 -28.36 24.34
CA ARG A 535 5.99 -28.13 25.40
C ARG A 535 5.76 -26.74 25.97
N SER A 536 5.52 -26.64 27.26
CA SER A 536 5.38 -25.37 27.98
C SER A 536 6.44 -25.25 29.06
N THR A 537 6.98 -24.05 29.24
CA THR A 537 7.92 -23.72 30.31
C THR A 537 7.41 -22.49 31.05
N ASP A 538 7.19 -22.60 32.35
CA ASP A 538 6.82 -21.50 33.24
C ASP A 538 8.07 -21.03 33.99
N PHE A 539 8.48 -19.77 33.72
CA PHE A 539 9.66 -19.11 34.30
C PHE A 539 9.34 -18.36 35.61
N SER A 540 8.08 -18.28 35.99
CA SER A 540 7.66 -17.53 37.17
C SER A 540 8.03 -18.25 38.45
N ALA A 541 9.25 -18.05 38.92
CA ALA A 541 9.77 -18.67 40.15
C ALA A 541 8.92 -18.39 41.43
N ARG A 542 8.03 -17.39 41.40
CA ARG A 542 7.17 -17.00 42.59
C ARG A 542 5.68 -17.05 42.32
N ALA A 543 5.25 -17.18 41.07
CA ALA A 543 3.82 -17.14 40.69
C ALA A 543 3.34 -18.43 40.04
N SER A 544 4.18 -19.47 39.95
CA SER A 544 3.78 -20.78 39.45
C SER A 544 2.70 -21.38 40.35
N ALA A 545 1.77 -22.14 39.77
CA ALA A 545 0.75 -22.89 40.50
C ALA A 545 1.38 -23.91 41.46
N ILE A 546 2.62 -24.29 41.24
CA ILE A 546 3.40 -25.19 42.10
C ILE A 546 4.82 -24.71 42.15
N GLN A 547 5.36 -24.58 43.37
CA GLN A 547 6.77 -24.26 43.56
C GLN A 547 7.43 -25.37 44.37
N LEU A 548 7.83 -26.46 43.70
CA LEU A 548 8.59 -27.54 44.32
C LEU A 548 10.09 -27.24 44.37
N ALA A 549 10.60 -26.41 43.46
CA ALA A 549 11.98 -25.96 43.42
C ALA A 549 12.10 -24.55 42.81
N PRO A 550 13.18 -23.77 43.05
CA PRO A 550 13.39 -22.44 42.50
C PRO A 550 13.84 -22.44 41.01
N VAL A 551 13.38 -23.38 40.23
CA VAL A 551 13.70 -23.57 38.82
C VAL A 551 12.40 -23.56 37.99
N PRO A 552 12.45 -23.26 36.66
CA PRO A 552 11.28 -23.29 35.81
C PRO A 552 10.52 -24.61 35.85
N VAL A 553 9.21 -24.55 35.73
CA VAL A 553 8.35 -25.72 35.54
C VAL A 553 8.24 -26.02 34.04
N ASN A 554 8.52 -27.25 33.67
CA ASN A 554 8.37 -27.72 32.30
C ASN A 554 7.20 -28.72 32.20
N ILE A 555 6.41 -28.60 31.14
CA ILE A 555 5.28 -29.48 30.90
C ILE A 555 5.29 -29.92 29.43
N THR A 556 5.06 -31.21 29.20
CA THR A 556 4.81 -31.76 27.85
C THR A 556 3.48 -32.49 27.82
N SER A 557 2.78 -32.46 26.68
CA SER A 557 1.53 -33.19 26.46
C SER A 557 1.21 -33.29 24.96
N ASP A 558 0.19 -34.07 24.61
CA ASP A 558 -0.28 -34.12 23.21
C ASP A 558 -1.02 -32.84 22.82
N SER A 559 -1.77 -32.24 23.76
CA SER A 559 -2.51 -31.00 23.56
C SER A 559 -2.64 -30.17 24.85
N MET A 560 -2.85 -28.87 24.67
CA MET A 560 -3.12 -27.92 25.76
C MET A 560 -4.33 -27.06 25.41
N LEU A 561 -5.20 -26.85 26.39
CA LEU A 561 -6.26 -25.85 26.36
C LEU A 561 -6.07 -24.90 27.55
N ALA A 562 -5.75 -23.66 27.27
CA ALA A 562 -5.60 -22.65 28.32
C ALA A 562 -6.55 -21.47 28.09
N ASN A 563 -6.86 -20.77 29.17
CA ASN A 563 -7.61 -19.51 29.13
C ASN A 563 -6.85 -18.47 29.95
N SER A 564 -6.32 -17.46 29.24
CA SER A 564 -5.48 -16.44 29.86
C SER A 564 -6.25 -15.55 30.86
N LYS A 565 -7.55 -15.32 30.62
CA LYS A 565 -8.42 -14.52 31.50
C LYS A 565 -8.80 -15.24 32.76
N ALA A 566 -8.99 -16.57 32.68
CA ALA A 566 -9.33 -17.42 33.83
C ALA A 566 -8.07 -17.96 34.55
N GLY A 567 -6.88 -17.71 34.05
CA GLY A 567 -5.62 -18.23 34.62
C GLY A 567 -5.58 -19.75 34.69
N ARG A 568 -6.22 -20.46 33.73
CA ARG A 568 -6.36 -21.91 33.68
C ARG A 568 -5.59 -22.49 32.51
N ALA A 569 -4.87 -23.60 32.73
CA ALA A 569 -4.24 -24.40 31.68
C ALA A 569 -4.48 -25.88 31.92
N LEU A 570 -5.03 -26.60 30.94
CA LEU A 570 -5.29 -28.03 30.93
C LEU A 570 -4.42 -28.68 29.85
N TYR A 571 -3.52 -29.56 30.27
CA TYR A 571 -2.67 -30.39 29.44
C TYR A 571 -3.26 -31.79 29.37
N THR A 572 -3.45 -32.34 28.16
CA THR A 572 -4.09 -33.64 27.94
C THR A 572 -3.28 -34.51 26.98
N GLY A 573 -3.34 -35.81 27.26
CA GLY A 573 -2.58 -36.83 26.52
C GLY A 573 -1.11 -36.87 26.94
N HIS A 574 -0.68 -37.96 27.59
CA HIS A 574 0.69 -38.18 28.04
C HIS A 574 1.31 -36.96 28.74
N ALA A 575 0.48 -36.31 29.59
CA ALA A 575 0.89 -35.09 30.27
C ALA A 575 1.99 -35.39 31.26
N ARG A 576 3.16 -34.74 31.09
CA ARG A 576 4.32 -34.88 31.95
C ARG A 576 4.80 -33.50 32.38
N MET A 577 4.93 -33.30 33.68
CA MET A 577 5.45 -32.09 34.29
C MET A 577 6.70 -32.41 35.10
N TRP A 578 7.70 -31.52 35.07
CA TRP A 578 8.86 -31.66 35.93
C TRP A 578 9.40 -30.28 36.38
N GLN A 579 9.98 -30.33 37.58
CA GLN A 579 10.63 -29.18 38.20
C GLN A 579 11.82 -29.66 39.04
N GLY A 580 13.03 -29.33 38.64
CA GLY A 580 14.21 -29.96 39.23
C GLY A 580 14.18 -31.49 39.09
N ASP A 581 14.36 -32.19 40.21
CA ASP A 581 14.35 -33.66 40.27
C ASP A 581 12.94 -34.25 40.46
N SER A 582 11.91 -33.41 40.65
CA SER A 582 10.53 -33.84 40.77
C SER A 582 9.87 -34.01 39.42
N VAL A 583 9.21 -35.15 39.20
CA VAL A 583 8.51 -35.44 37.92
C VAL A 583 7.12 -35.95 38.25
N MET A 584 6.15 -35.55 37.42
CA MET A 584 4.76 -36.03 37.48
C MET A 584 4.28 -36.37 36.05
N GLU A 585 3.63 -37.51 35.92
CA GLU A 585 2.95 -37.94 34.69
C GLU A 585 1.50 -38.26 34.98
N ALA A 586 0.59 -37.92 34.04
CA ALA A 586 -0.84 -38.23 34.15
C ALA A 586 -1.49 -38.25 32.77
N ASN A 587 -2.73 -38.75 32.66
CA ASN A 587 -3.49 -38.57 31.40
C ASN A 587 -3.83 -37.13 31.18
N SER A 588 -4.08 -36.34 32.22
CA SER A 588 -4.28 -34.90 32.18
C SER A 588 -3.73 -34.20 33.43
N ILE A 589 -3.19 -32.98 33.20
CA ILE A 589 -2.71 -32.08 34.24
C ILE A 589 -3.37 -30.72 34.05
N GLU A 590 -4.09 -30.24 35.03
CA GLU A 590 -4.72 -28.93 35.04
C GLU A 590 -4.02 -28.00 36.05
N LEU A 591 -3.70 -26.80 35.61
CA LEU A 591 -3.13 -25.75 36.46
C LEU A 591 -4.11 -24.60 36.61
N LEU A 592 -4.36 -24.15 37.80
CA LEU A 592 -5.17 -22.98 38.16
C LEU A 592 -4.24 -21.95 38.81
N ARG A 593 -3.84 -20.91 38.07
CA ARG A 593 -2.81 -19.95 38.51
C ARG A 593 -3.26 -19.11 39.70
N GLU A 594 -4.46 -18.58 39.68
CA GLU A 594 -4.94 -17.69 40.75
C GLU A 594 -5.09 -18.40 42.10
N SER A 595 -5.67 -19.61 42.08
CA SER A 595 -5.87 -20.42 43.31
C SER A 595 -4.64 -21.24 43.65
N LYS A 596 -3.63 -21.29 42.81
CA LYS A 596 -2.41 -22.10 42.91
C LYS A 596 -2.74 -23.58 43.20
N VAL A 597 -3.63 -24.14 42.36
CA VAL A 597 -4.06 -25.52 42.41
C VAL A 597 -3.57 -26.27 41.19
N LEU A 598 -3.09 -27.51 41.41
CA LEU A 598 -2.84 -28.48 40.36
C LEU A 598 -3.74 -29.71 40.57
N ASN A 599 -4.39 -30.13 39.48
CA ASN A 599 -5.13 -31.36 39.37
C ASN A 599 -4.47 -32.29 38.35
N ALA A 600 -4.06 -33.48 38.78
CA ALA A 600 -3.62 -34.54 37.87
C ALA A 600 -4.62 -35.69 37.91
N VAL A 601 -5.05 -36.16 36.74
CA VAL A 601 -6.09 -37.19 36.63
C VAL A 601 -5.69 -38.27 35.65
N GLY A 602 -5.89 -39.51 36.08
CA GLY A 602 -5.69 -40.72 35.32
C GLY A 602 -4.23 -41.16 35.23
N ASN A 603 -3.94 -42.36 35.75
CA ASN A 603 -2.62 -42.98 35.76
C ASN A 603 -1.52 -42.04 36.28
N VAL A 604 -1.79 -41.39 37.40
CA VAL A 604 -0.84 -40.45 38.01
C VAL A 604 0.40 -41.22 38.46
N ARG A 605 1.57 -40.78 38.04
CA ARG A 605 2.91 -41.26 38.47
C ARG A 605 3.70 -40.02 38.86
N ALA A 606 4.21 -39.99 40.09
CA ALA A 606 5.01 -38.88 40.56
C ALA A 606 6.29 -39.38 41.20
N VAL A 607 7.37 -38.63 41.02
CA VAL A 607 8.68 -38.93 41.69
C VAL A 607 9.05 -37.69 42.48
N PHE A 608 9.26 -37.86 43.77
CA PHE A 608 9.69 -36.83 44.70
C PHE A 608 11.02 -37.18 45.32
N PRO A 609 12.07 -36.35 45.23
CA PRO A 609 13.31 -36.55 45.99
C PRO A 609 13.12 -36.16 47.44
N GLN A 610 13.59 -36.98 48.36
CA GLN A 610 13.63 -36.65 49.77
C GLN A 610 15.11 -36.74 50.25
N THR A 611 15.59 -35.62 50.78
CA THR A 611 16.88 -35.60 51.43
C THR A 611 16.67 -36.06 52.89
N PRO A 612 17.38 -37.07 53.37
CA PRO A 612 17.28 -37.51 54.79
C PRO A 612 17.56 -36.31 55.71
N GLY A 613 16.59 -35.99 56.63
CA GLY A 613 16.75 -34.93 57.60
C GLY A 613 17.97 -35.20 58.46
N GLN A 614 18.90 -34.24 58.58
CA GLN A 614 19.90 -34.26 59.64
C GLN A 614 19.20 -33.79 60.91
N PRO A 615 19.18 -34.58 62.00
CA PRO A 615 18.79 -34.10 63.33
C PRO A 615 19.76 -32.98 63.72
N GLY A 616 19.21 -31.82 64.15
CA GLY A 616 19.98 -30.65 64.49
C GLY A 616 21.05 -30.93 65.55
N THR A 617 22.30 -30.87 65.11
CA THR A 617 23.44 -30.52 65.99
C THR A 617 24.50 -29.90 65.10
N GLN A 618 24.71 -28.60 65.23
CA GLN A 618 25.87 -27.92 64.67
C GLN A 618 27.14 -28.42 65.37
N THR A 619 27.90 -29.22 64.69
CA THR A 619 29.35 -29.35 64.94
C THR A 619 30.06 -29.47 63.62
N MET A 620 30.89 -28.50 63.33
CA MET A 620 31.85 -28.56 62.23
C MET A 620 32.72 -29.77 62.43
N THR A 621 32.71 -30.71 61.51
CA THR A 621 33.92 -31.48 61.10
C THR A 621 33.61 -32.37 59.91
N VAL A 622 34.50 -32.23 58.90
CA VAL A 622 34.94 -33.21 57.88
C VAL A 622 33.84 -33.85 56.98
N GLN A 623 34.01 -33.66 55.69
CA GLN A 623 33.35 -34.24 54.55
C GLN A 623 32.80 -35.66 54.77
N ALA A 624 31.50 -35.75 55.11
CA ALA A 624 30.74 -36.97 54.96
C ALA A 624 30.33 -37.12 53.48
N PRO A 625 30.34 -38.34 52.90
CA PRO A 625 29.91 -38.58 51.55
C PRO A 625 28.43 -38.13 51.43
N VAL A 626 28.16 -37.31 50.42
CA VAL A 626 26.81 -36.83 50.09
C VAL A 626 25.91 -38.06 49.87
N LYS A 627 25.03 -38.39 50.85
CA LYS A 627 24.04 -39.48 50.68
C LYS A 627 23.15 -39.07 49.52
N LYS A 628 22.99 -39.96 48.51
CA LYS A 628 22.06 -39.76 47.39
C LYS A 628 20.66 -39.56 47.96
N PRO A 629 19.85 -38.65 47.42
CA PRO A 629 18.49 -38.42 47.84
C PRO A 629 17.68 -39.72 47.67
N ASN A 630 16.85 -40.07 48.64
CA ASN A 630 15.90 -41.15 48.50
C ASN A 630 14.78 -40.73 47.57
N LEU A 631 14.47 -41.51 46.55
CA LEU A 631 13.43 -41.23 45.57
C LEU A 631 12.16 -41.95 45.91
N TRP A 632 11.09 -41.22 46.12
CA TRP A 632 9.74 -41.78 46.27
C TRP A 632 9.02 -41.82 44.95
N HIS A 633 8.65 -43.01 44.50
CA HIS A 633 7.78 -43.24 43.34
C HIS A 633 6.35 -43.41 43.84
N VAL A 634 5.46 -42.50 43.44
CA VAL A 634 4.06 -42.52 43.86
C VAL A 634 3.17 -42.74 42.65
N THR A 635 2.25 -43.70 42.75
CA THR A 635 1.21 -43.94 41.75
C THR A 635 -0.18 -43.72 42.38
N ALA A 636 -1.11 -43.11 41.60
CA ALA A 636 -2.46 -42.87 42.07
C ALA A 636 -3.44 -42.74 40.89
N GLY A 637 -4.73 -42.76 41.14
CA GLY A 637 -5.72 -42.42 40.12
C GLY A 637 -5.87 -40.91 39.91
N THR A 638 -5.70 -40.14 41.00
CA THR A 638 -5.80 -38.66 40.97
C THR A 638 -4.84 -38.05 41.98
N LEU A 639 -4.36 -36.83 41.65
CA LEU A 639 -3.60 -35.98 42.58
C LEU A 639 -4.15 -34.56 42.51
N ASN A 640 -4.44 -33.98 43.68
CA ASN A 640 -4.80 -32.59 43.86
C ASN A 640 -3.81 -31.90 44.78
N TYR A 641 -3.00 -30.97 44.24
CA TYR A 641 -2.08 -30.13 45.02
C TYR A 641 -2.65 -28.75 45.25
N ARG A 642 -2.57 -28.24 46.46
CA ARG A 642 -3.01 -26.91 46.90
C ARG A 642 -1.85 -26.18 47.57
N ASP A 643 -1.32 -25.13 46.96
CA ASP A 643 -0.18 -24.39 47.49
C ASP A 643 -0.50 -23.68 48.83
N ALA A 644 -1.72 -23.16 48.98
CA ALA A 644 -2.17 -22.52 50.21
C ALA A 644 -2.12 -23.46 51.45
N GLU A 645 -2.36 -24.75 51.22
CA GLU A 645 -2.32 -25.78 52.27
C GLU A 645 -0.97 -26.50 52.28
N SER A 646 -0.09 -26.22 51.33
CA SER A 646 1.15 -26.97 51.05
C SER A 646 0.91 -28.48 51.06
N ARG A 647 -0.22 -28.91 50.45
CA ARG A 647 -0.72 -30.30 50.52
C ARG A 647 -0.98 -30.86 49.13
N ALA A 648 -0.51 -32.10 48.91
CA ALA A 648 -0.92 -32.93 47.77
C ALA A 648 -1.79 -34.08 48.29
N ARG A 649 -3.03 -34.16 47.82
CA ARG A 649 -3.94 -35.27 48.10
C ARG A 649 -3.97 -36.21 46.89
N LEU A 650 -3.63 -37.47 47.17
CA LEU A 650 -3.64 -38.56 46.20
C LEU A 650 -4.77 -39.54 46.55
N GLU A 651 -5.50 -39.95 45.53
CA GLU A 651 -6.64 -40.82 45.70
C GLU A 651 -6.68 -41.92 44.63
N LYS A 652 -7.40 -43.01 44.94
CA LYS A 652 -7.61 -44.19 44.09
C LYS A 652 -6.36 -45.06 43.93
N ASN A 653 -6.23 -46.03 44.83
CA ASN A 653 -5.17 -47.04 44.86
C ASN A 653 -3.76 -46.40 44.86
N VAL A 654 -3.51 -45.59 45.87
CA VAL A 654 -2.22 -44.92 46.03
C VAL A 654 -1.17 -45.96 46.44
N VAL A 655 -0.06 -45.98 45.70
CA VAL A 655 1.14 -46.77 46.04
C VAL A 655 2.33 -45.81 46.08
N ALA A 656 2.95 -45.68 47.23
CA ALA A 656 4.20 -44.92 47.38
C ALA A 656 5.34 -45.92 47.66
N GLN A 657 6.39 -45.89 46.85
CA GLN A 657 7.50 -46.80 46.89
C GLN A 657 8.84 -46.05 46.95
N SER A 658 9.66 -46.41 47.92
CA SER A 658 11.07 -46.04 47.97
C SER A 658 11.95 -47.25 47.62
N ALA A 659 13.28 -47.16 47.84
CA ALA A 659 14.20 -48.29 47.61
C ALA A 659 13.84 -49.48 48.51
N ASP A 660 13.45 -49.27 49.74
CA ASP A 660 13.32 -50.28 50.76
C ASP A 660 11.89 -50.46 51.25
N GLN A 661 10.99 -49.52 50.97
CA GLN A 661 9.63 -49.48 51.54
C GLN A 661 8.56 -49.29 50.47
N THR A 662 7.39 -49.89 50.69
CA THR A 662 6.21 -49.68 49.86
C THR A 662 5.02 -49.43 50.79
N MET A 663 4.33 -48.30 50.56
CA MET A 663 3.07 -47.97 51.24
C MET A 663 1.91 -48.01 50.24
N ARG A 664 0.79 -48.63 50.61
CA ARG A 664 -0.45 -48.64 49.83
C ARG A 664 -1.58 -48.12 50.69
N ALA A 665 -2.39 -47.20 50.11
CA ALA A 665 -3.60 -46.69 50.76
C ALA A 665 -4.62 -46.21 49.71
N PRO A 666 -5.94 -46.22 50.02
CA PRO A 666 -6.92 -45.59 49.16
C PRO A 666 -6.71 -44.08 48.97
N VAL A 667 -6.29 -43.38 50.04
CA VAL A 667 -6.04 -41.92 50.05
C VAL A 667 -4.75 -41.64 50.81
N VAL A 668 -3.89 -40.79 50.27
CA VAL A 668 -2.67 -40.28 50.93
C VAL A 668 -2.61 -38.75 50.78
N ASP A 669 -2.45 -38.06 51.90
CA ASP A 669 -2.18 -36.62 51.96
C ASP A 669 -0.69 -36.44 52.24
N LEU A 670 0.01 -35.73 51.32
CA LEU A 670 1.41 -35.34 51.48
C LEU A 670 1.46 -33.86 51.83
N TYR A 671 2.13 -33.51 52.92
CA TYR A 671 2.38 -32.15 53.36
C TYR A 671 3.83 -31.73 53.10
N PHE A 672 4.02 -30.56 52.60
CA PHE A 672 5.34 -30.04 52.22
C PHE A 672 5.75 -28.87 53.13
N THR A 673 7.03 -28.81 53.52
CA THR A 673 7.62 -27.63 54.13
C THR A 673 8.51 -26.89 53.15
N ARG A 674 8.44 -25.57 53.17
CA ARG A 674 9.38 -24.74 52.45
C ARG A 674 10.65 -24.69 53.26
N SER A 675 11.76 -25.15 52.68
CA SER A 675 13.09 -24.91 53.23
C SER A 675 13.29 -23.41 53.36
N ALA A 676 13.60 -22.90 54.54
CA ALA A 676 13.88 -21.50 54.76
C ALA A 676 14.94 -21.03 53.79
N ALA A 677 14.61 -20.06 52.94
CA ALA A 677 15.54 -19.48 52.00
C ALA A 677 16.72 -18.93 52.79
N ALA A 678 17.91 -19.41 52.49
CA ALA A 678 19.12 -18.80 52.97
C ALA A 678 19.11 -17.31 52.55
N ASN A 679 19.34 -16.40 53.55
CA ASN A 679 19.37 -14.95 53.36
C ASN A 679 20.17 -14.57 52.10
N PRO A 680 19.70 -13.65 51.26
CA PRO A 680 20.37 -13.24 50.04
C PRO A 680 21.52 -12.26 50.25
N THR A 681 22.28 -12.38 51.36
CA THR A 681 23.47 -11.60 51.64
C THR A 681 24.73 -12.46 51.66
N ALA A 682 24.95 -13.22 50.64
CA ALA A 682 26.25 -13.84 50.39
C ALA A 682 26.66 -13.63 48.93
N ILE A 683 27.61 -12.74 48.82
CA ILE A 683 28.52 -12.35 47.77
C ILE A 683 28.85 -13.48 46.79
N SER A 684 28.80 -13.13 45.50
CA SER A 684 29.35 -13.81 44.34
C SER A 684 30.55 -14.72 44.58
N GLY A 685 30.36 -16.00 44.40
CA GLY A 685 31.41 -17.02 44.19
C GLY A 685 31.07 -17.91 43.00
N PRO A 686 32.04 -18.51 42.32
CA PRO A 686 31.87 -19.11 41.00
C PRO A 686 31.05 -20.38 41.00
N ALA A 687 30.39 -20.61 39.84
CA ALA A 687 29.53 -21.71 39.47
C ALA A 687 29.80 -23.06 40.14
N GLY A 688 28.90 -23.47 41.04
CA GLY A 688 28.92 -24.72 41.79
C GLY A 688 27.78 -24.85 42.78
N ALA A 689 26.72 -23.98 42.67
CA ALA A 689 25.59 -23.96 43.59
C ALA A 689 24.77 -25.27 43.45
N ASN A 690 24.67 -26.02 44.53
CA ASN A 690 23.78 -27.15 44.66
C ASN A 690 22.34 -26.77 44.29
N PRO A 691 21.72 -27.45 43.30
CA PRO A 691 20.36 -27.12 42.85
C PRO A 691 19.24 -27.46 43.84
N THR A 692 19.57 -28.00 45.02
CA THR A 692 18.61 -28.42 46.05
C THR A 692 18.32 -27.38 47.13
N ALA A 693 18.96 -26.20 47.12
CA ALA A 693 18.68 -25.16 48.09
C ALA A 693 17.33 -24.47 47.73
N GLY A 694 16.27 -24.75 48.51
CA GLY A 694 14.92 -24.19 48.35
C GLY A 694 13.86 -25.14 47.78
N ALA A 695 14.20 -26.40 47.54
CA ALA A 695 13.21 -27.42 47.15
C ALA A 695 12.25 -27.70 48.32
N GLN A 696 10.96 -27.85 48.02
CA GLN A 696 9.99 -28.33 49.01
C GLN A 696 10.27 -29.81 49.34
N GLN A 697 10.25 -30.14 50.61
CA GLN A 697 10.43 -31.49 51.09
C GLN A 697 9.14 -32.00 51.73
N ILE A 698 8.89 -33.29 51.64
CA ILE A 698 7.76 -33.91 52.36
C ILE A 698 8.03 -33.82 53.83
N SER A 699 7.21 -33.10 54.58
CA SER A 699 7.31 -32.98 56.05
C SER A 699 6.47 -34.02 56.75
N ARG A 700 5.35 -34.41 56.12
CA ARG A 700 4.37 -35.35 56.67
C ARG A 700 3.64 -36.06 55.53
N ALA A 701 3.40 -37.36 55.69
CA ALA A 701 2.54 -38.14 54.80
C ALA A 701 1.49 -38.87 55.62
N ALA A 702 0.20 -38.72 55.28
CA ALA A 702 -0.90 -39.37 56.01
C ALA A 702 -1.73 -40.25 55.08
N GLY A 703 -1.72 -41.55 55.29
CA GLY A 703 -2.55 -42.50 54.57
C GLY A 703 -3.82 -42.85 55.37
N THR A 704 -4.95 -43.03 54.67
CA THR A 704 -6.26 -43.36 55.30
C THR A 704 -7.06 -44.36 54.47
N GLY A 705 -7.94 -45.12 55.16
CA GLY A 705 -8.87 -46.05 54.53
C GLY A 705 -8.31 -47.46 54.32
N GLY A 706 -7.38 -47.88 55.16
CA GLY A 706 -6.72 -49.14 55.08
C GLY A 706 -5.32 -49.00 54.51
N VAL A 707 -4.33 -48.72 55.36
CA VAL A 707 -2.93 -48.49 55.01
C VAL A 707 -2.17 -49.83 55.17
N VAL A 708 -1.36 -50.17 54.16
CA VAL A 708 -0.48 -51.29 54.15
C VAL A 708 0.94 -50.77 53.89
N VAL A 709 1.88 -51.14 54.79
CA VAL A 709 3.29 -50.81 54.63
C VAL A 709 4.06 -52.11 54.57
N GLU A 710 4.96 -52.25 53.61
CA GLU A 710 5.85 -53.40 53.39
C GLU A 710 7.30 -52.89 53.34
N GLU A 711 8.16 -53.54 54.14
CA GLU A 711 9.61 -53.29 54.22
C GLU A 711 10.36 -54.62 54.38
N GLY A 712 11.10 -55.02 53.35
CA GLY A 712 11.70 -56.35 53.36
C GLY A 712 10.69 -57.46 53.61
N ASP A 713 10.90 -58.27 54.65
CA ASP A 713 10.04 -59.38 55.08
C ASP A 713 8.90 -58.94 56.06
N ARG A 714 8.78 -57.68 56.34
CA ARG A 714 7.79 -57.09 57.24
C ARG A 714 6.61 -56.50 56.51
N LYS A 715 5.42 -56.70 57.01
CA LYS A 715 4.17 -56.11 56.51
C LYS A 715 3.35 -55.59 57.67
N ALA A 716 3.00 -54.29 57.60
CA ALA A 716 2.12 -53.70 58.62
C ALA A 716 0.83 -53.24 57.97
N THR A 717 -0.30 -53.35 58.70
CA THR A 717 -1.61 -52.92 58.26
C THR A 717 -2.30 -52.13 59.36
N ALA A 718 -3.01 -51.02 58.98
CA ALA A 718 -3.84 -50.21 59.88
C ALA A 718 -4.92 -49.47 59.11
N GLU A 719 -5.85 -48.81 59.75
CA GLU A 719 -6.81 -47.93 59.10
C GLU A 719 -6.16 -46.64 58.68
N ARG A 720 -5.17 -46.10 59.45
CA ARG A 720 -4.41 -44.90 59.21
C ARG A 720 -2.94 -45.13 59.41
N GLY A 721 -2.12 -44.49 58.60
CA GLY A 721 -0.70 -44.44 58.74
C GLY A 721 -0.18 -43.03 58.53
N GLU A 722 0.74 -42.54 59.35
CA GLU A 722 1.27 -41.20 59.33
C GLU A 722 2.81 -41.27 59.43
N TYR A 723 3.46 -40.66 58.41
CA TYR A 723 4.91 -40.46 58.41
C TYR A 723 5.23 -39.02 58.81
N ILE A 724 6.13 -38.83 59.75
CA ILE A 724 6.65 -37.53 60.22
C ILE A 724 8.13 -37.46 59.92
N ALA A 725 8.51 -36.60 58.97
CA ALA A 725 9.88 -36.51 58.47
C ALA A 725 10.87 -35.95 59.50
N ALA A 726 10.44 -35.03 60.37
CA ALA A 726 11.27 -34.43 61.40
C ALA A 726 11.80 -35.46 62.40
N ASP A 727 10.93 -36.40 62.75
CA ASP A 727 11.18 -37.39 63.74
C ASP A 727 11.68 -38.73 63.16
N GLY A 728 11.55 -38.88 61.85
CA GLY A 728 11.83 -40.14 61.13
C GLY A 728 10.89 -41.24 61.54
N GLU A 729 9.66 -40.90 62.00
CA GLU A 729 8.68 -41.84 62.55
C GLU A 729 7.56 -42.13 61.56
N PHE A 730 7.13 -43.41 61.55
CA PHE A 730 5.89 -43.81 60.87
C PHE A 730 4.94 -44.43 61.88
N VAL A 731 3.80 -43.74 62.09
CA VAL A 731 2.84 -44.12 63.12
C VAL A 731 1.59 -44.72 62.46
N MET A 732 1.18 -45.93 62.88
CA MET A 732 -0.02 -46.62 62.38
C MET A 732 -1.06 -46.73 63.49
N THR A 733 -2.32 -46.32 63.17
CA THR A 733 -3.40 -46.27 64.14
C THR A 733 -4.76 -46.70 63.52
N GLY A 734 -5.69 -47.19 64.37
CA GLY A 734 -7.02 -47.56 63.95
C GLY A 734 -7.16 -48.91 63.27
N GLY A 735 -8.30 -49.56 63.38
CA GLY A 735 -8.53 -50.87 62.71
C GLY A 735 -7.70 -52.03 63.24
N ASN A 736 -7.27 -52.00 64.51
CA ASN A 736 -6.32 -52.97 65.10
C ASN A 736 -4.99 -53.06 64.29
N PRO A 737 -4.11 -52.07 64.40
CA PRO A 737 -2.83 -52.06 63.75
C PRO A 737 -2.08 -53.38 63.98
N THR A 738 -1.64 -54.04 62.91
CA THR A 738 -1.03 -55.35 62.96
C THR A 738 0.25 -55.32 62.12
N ILE A 739 1.34 -55.82 62.70
CA ILE A 739 2.59 -56.09 61.99
C ILE A 739 2.78 -57.61 61.89
N TYR A 740 3.19 -58.04 60.72
CA TYR A 740 3.66 -59.38 60.40
C TYR A 740 5.14 -59.32 60.07
N ASP A 741 5.93 -60.07 60.76
CA ASP A 741 7.35 -60.27 60.50
C ASP A 741 7.57 -61.77 60.23
N ALA A 742 8.31 -62.07 59.11
CA ALA A 742 8.49 -63.44 58.72
C ALA A 742 9.30 -64.25 59.77
N SER A 743 10.16 -63.62 60.55
CA SER A 743 11.02 -64.24 61.59
C SER A 743 10.37 -64.20 62.98
N GLU A 744 9.65 -63.14 63.32
CA GLU A 744 9.13 -62.95 64.69
C GLU A 744 7.63 -63.25 64.88
N GLY A 745 6.88 -63.35 63.76
CA GLY A 745 5.46 -63.64 63.76
C GLY A 745 4.58 -62.42 63.62
N THR A 746 3.42 -62.46 64.27
CA THR A 746 2.41 -61.37 64.11
C THR A 746 2.20 -60.65 65.44
N THR A 747 2.27 -59.35 65.47
CA THR A 747 2.02 -58.51 66.64
C THR A 747 0.89 -57.51 66.33
N THR A 748 -0.09 -57.39 67.23
CA THR A 748 -1.21 -56.47 67.06
C THR A 748 -1.27 -55.55 68.29
N GLY A 749 -1.49 -54.23 68.07
CA GLY A 749 -1.59 -53.24 69.13
C GLY A 749 -2.65 -52.19 68.80
N ARG A 750 -2.76 -51.18 69.61
CA ARG A 750 -3.60 -49.99 69.39
C ARG A 750 -2.90 -49.00 68.42
N GLN A 751 -1.61 -48.91 68.59
CA GLN A 751 -0.71 -48.08 67.79
C GLN A 751 0.60 -48.82 67.52
N LEU A 752 1.13 -48.71 66.32
CA LEU A 752 2.44 -49.16 65.92
C LEU A 752 3.28 -47.94 65.51
N THR A 753 4.46 -47.76 66.09
CA THR A 753 5.39 -46.68 65.74
C THR A 753 6.67 -47.30 65.24
N PHE A 754 7.06 -47.01 64.02
CA PHE A 754 8.29 -47.44 63.37
C PHE A 754 9.29 -46.28 63.37
N PHE A 755 10.49 -46.48 63.86
CA PHE A 755 11.58 -45.50 63.77
C PHE A 755 12.52 -45.94 62.63
N LEU A 756 12.56 -45.12 61.58
CA LEU A 756 13.32 -45.43 60.36
C LEU A 756 14.84 -45.29 60.54
N ALA A 757 15.28 -44.67 61.64
CA ALA A 757 16.71 -44.46 61.90
C ALA A 757 17.43 -45.68 62.48
N ASP A 758 16.73 -46.49 63.27
CA ASP A 758 17.32 -47.60 64.03
C ASP A 758 16.50 -48.87 63.90
N ASP A 759 15.54 -48.95 62.99
CA ASP A 759 14.67 -50.09 62.70
C ASP A 759 13.85 -50.57 63.91
N THR A 760 13.59 -49.69 64.90
CA THR A 760 12.85 -49.97 66.11
C THR A 760 11.35 -49.87 65.88
N ILE A 761 10.58 -50.81 66.43
CA ILE A 761 9.13 -50.80 66.37
C ILE A 761 8.59 -50.78 67.83
N ILE A 762 7.80 -49.74 68.13
CA ILE A 762 7.09 -49.65 69.41
C ILE A 762 5.62 -50.01 69.16
N VAL A 763 5.12 -50.97 69.96
CA VAL A 763 3.74 -51.40 69.97
C VAL A 763 3.07 -50.89 71.27
N ASP A 764 2.11 -49.93 71.14
CA ASP A 764 1.42 -49.39 72.29
C ASP A 764 0.06 -50.07 72.47
N SER A 765 -0.23 -50.44 73.73
CA SER A 765 -1.52 -51.04 74.15
C SER A 765 -2.17 -50.38 75.35
N GLU A 766 -1.71 -49.21 75.83
CA GLU A 766 -2.20 -48.49 77.00
C GLU A 766 -3.74 -48.29 76.97
N ASN A 767 -4.46 -48.86 77.96
CA ASN A 767 -5.90 -48.87 78.10
C ASN A 767 -6.73 -49.67 77.06
N GLY A 768 -6.14 -50.56 76.31
CA GLY A 768 -6.76 -51.47 75.31
C GLY A 768 -6.57 -52.94 75.62
N PRO A 769 -7.09 -53.86 74.77
CA PRO A 769 -6.76 -55.27 74.88
C PRO A 769 -5.24 -55.46 74.81
N ARG A 770 -4.72 -56.44 75.56
CA ARG A 770 -3.29 -56.74 75.64
C ARG A 770 -2.67 -56.87 74.25
N THR A 771 -1.46 -56.40 74.13
CA THR A 771 -0.61 -56.69 72.94
C THR A 771 -0.58 -58.17 72.66
N LEU A 772 -1.04 -58.61 71.51
CA LEU A 772 -1.04 -60.02 71.14
C LEU A 772 0.09 -60.25 70.15
N THR A 773 1.13 -60.96 70.64
CA THR A 773 2.24 -61.41 69.74
C THR A 773 2.08 -62.91 69.48
N LYS A 774 2.03 -63.33 68.23
CA LYS A 774 2.01 -64.70 67.78
C LYS A 774 3.34 -65.00 67.16
N HIS A 775 4.17 -65.80 67.86
CA HIS A 775 5.45 -66.28 67.32
C HIS A 775 5.26 -67.50 66.39
N ARG A 776 5.99 -67.50 65.27
CA ARG A 776 6.11 -68.70 64.41
C ARG A 776 7.09 -69.66 65.06
N VAL A 777 6.63 -70.81 65.46
CA VAL A 777 7.51 -71.88 65.93
C VAL A 777 7.85 -72.70 64.71
N ASP A 778 9.07 -72.60 64.19
CA ASP A 778 9.54 -73.53 63.19
C ASP A 778 9.68 -74.91 63.82
N LYS A 779 8.99 -75.94 63.18
CA LYS A 779 9.09 -77.33 63.52
C LYS A 779 10.31 -77.97 62.84
#